data_23d145bceb77c9fa6b981fad2883eaef
#
_entry.id   23d145bceb77c9fa6b981fad2883eaef
#
_cell.length_a   1.000
_cell.length_b   1.000
_cell.length_c   1.000
_cell.angle_alpha   90.00
_cell.angle_beta   90.00
_cell.angle_gamma   90.00
#
_symmetry.space_group_name_H-M   'P 1'
#
loop_
_entity.id
_entity.type
_entity.pdbx_description
1 polymer ?
#
loop_
_entity_poly.entity_id
_entity_poly.type
_entity_poly.pdbx_seq_one_letter_code
_entity_poly.pdbx_strand_id
1 'polypeptide(L)'
;MAVYFDHRVEAPDSSGEAILISWHSSVCVLAVGSVNASTGGCVDVYLQQGEHVELCHVERGFSPSLLQWHPTKPLLAVGWETGETMLLSHPSGEHTPLPNNTHTACITVLEWSSNGNRLVTGDQAGVMVVWKVDARGKLQGSPLIKHDYSKPLTCCIFRPPPPTEDVAMLARAAVSGDESALDMFNWKKSNKGAVFALGTQEGLAFYISTADGSVYSVDEQARSVPLLSVESAVQKMWYSKRRAVLAVVTDSLLLSQFSLGPEGIAQEISKVKLSGRGGQHADIVWTEHGLLINASGEQHIRLWDVELDDHYALTLDESLGFEKGELLNCVSFCTSKQVLAAGTSRGRVALWHMVTVSDQKGDAKIHWKLQTPAEVEGNISQLQWGSSSHLLAVCSSSCVVILSEHVMCSHYSQQMAAVQLTPTQLSLANFNTNTHITFHTDTHIRAVQVTKDMVAVWNGKYITVYEPSGQTLHSTGSFQCESPALAVHEENIYTVEPNRVQIRTPQGTVKQLLVFSEAEGNPTLLSVCGSYLAVGTDTCHIRVFDLTRREAKAMGVTKNLSELIPDLGALRSVKCNASGSQLSILITQVNGRPDNKVYFYDIELDTLSYFDFFTGRPESSLAQSEDSQRSQCEGELAARCPVSQFWDENEPRLFVCETVSLNSDLHSSSLSQTEKGDVLVVTFFVTQEHGLLLQDSQPKPASLLSLLALDTPYYYYICKLLFRRGGLVLPDLGEDGEQVVSTPTTTPQVPSSPQMVVRRALRDFVGLESCEKQTRDAMLNFSFYLTIGDMDEAFKAIKLIKRQGS
;
A
#
# COMPACT_ATOMS: atom_id res chain seq x y z
N MET A 1 2.64 2.79 -11.28
CA MET A 1 1.56 1.79 -11.40
C MET A 1 1.83 0.72 -10.38
N ALA A 2 0.84 0.37 -9.56
CA ALA A 2 0.96 -0.74 -8.62
C ALA A 2 0.76 -2.05 -9.38
N VAL A 3 1.58 -3.04 -9.09
CA VAL A 3 1.54 -4.38 -9.68
C VAL A 3 1.59 -5.39 -8.55
N TYR A 4 0.90 -6.51 -8.73
CA TYR A 4 0.90 -7.59 -7.76
C TYR A 4 1.93 -8.64 -8.15
N PHE A 5 2.87 -8.92 -7.26
CA PHE A 5 3.83 -9.99 -7.37
C PHE A 5 3.24 -11.25 -6.73
N ASP A 6 3.28 -12.34 -7.45
CA ASP A 6 2.79 -13.63 -7.01
C ASP A 6 3.89 -14.40 -6.26
N HIS A 7 3.57 -14.84 -5.06
CA HIS A 7 4.39 -15.72 -4.25
C HIS A 7 3.59 -17.00 -3.99
N ARG A 8 3.91 -18.05 -4.72
CA ARG A 8 3.31 -19.36 -4.48
C ARG A 8 3.81 -19.90 -3.15
N VAL A 9 2.93 -20.42 -2.28
CA VAL A 9 3.34 -21.01 -1.02
C VAL A 9 4.14 -22.30 -1.26
N GLU A 10 5.18 -22.51 -0.47
CA GLU A 10 6.04 -23.70 -0.50
C GLU A 10 5.38 -24.82 0.34
N ALA A 11 4.26 -25.37 -0.17
CA ALA A 11 3.52 -26.39 0.54
C ALA A 11 4.33 -27.70 0.66
N PRO A 12 4.34 -28.37 1.84
CA PRO A 12 4.90 -29.70 1.99
C PRO A 12 4.25 -30.73 1.06
N ASP A 13 4.97 -31.77 0.67
CA ASP A 13 4.46 -32.85 -0.18
C ASP A 13 3.25 -33.60 0.43
N SER A 14 3.16 -33.59 1.77
CA SER A 14 2.04 -34.18 2.52
C SER A 14 0.76 -33.32 2.44
N SER A 15 0.87 -32.02 2.13
CA SER A 15 -0.25 -31.12 2.00
C SER A 15 -1.01 -31.45 0.71
N GLY A 16 -2.31 -31.58 0.81
CA GLY A 16 -3.19 -31.81 -0.32
C GLY A 16 -3.77 -30.49 -0.88
N GLU A 17 -5.02 -30.58 -1.36
CA GLU A 17 -5.76 -29.40 -1.84
C GLU A 17 -6.07 -28.44 -0.68
N ALA A 18 -5.74 -27.17 -0.84
CA ALA A 18 -6.05 -26.12 0.14
C ALA A 18 -7.56 -25.83 0.15
N ILE A 19 -8.13 -25.85 1.34
CA ILE A 19 -9.57 -25.61 1.54
C ILE A 19 -9.88 -24.41 2.45
N LEU A 20 -8.91 -23.96 3.24
CA LEU A 20 -9.06 -22.84 4.18
C LEU A 20 -7.82 -21.94 4.12
N ILE A 21 -8.03 -20.64 4.19
CA ILE A 21 -6.97 -19.65 4.38
C ILE A 21 -7.35 -18.68 5.49
N SER A 22 -6.40 -18.24 6.27
CA SER A 22 -6.62 -17.23 7.32
C SER A 22 -5.36 -16.41 7.58
N TRP A 23 -5.45 -15.08 7.41
CA TRP A 23 -4.40 -14.14 7.76
C TRP A 23 -4.48 -13.73 9.23
N HIS A 24 -3.32 -13.58 9.86
CA HIS A 24 -3.27 -12.90 11.16
C HIS A 24 -3.52 -11.39 10.98
N SER A 25 -4.20 -10.74 11.94
CA SER A 25 -4.63 -9.34 11.83
C SER A 25 -3.52 -8.31 11.87
N SER A 26 -2.39 -8.61 12.56
CA SER A 26 -1.29 -7.64 12.77
C SER A 26 0.09 -8.18 12.35
N VAL A 27 0.26 -9.47 12.21
CA VAL A 27 1.52 -10.11 11.77
C VAL A 27 1.32 -10.66 10.36
N CYS A 28 2.33 -10.53 9.49
CA CYS A 28 2.25 -11.00 8.11
C CYS A 28 2.46 -12.52 8.01
N VAL A 29 1.56 -13.29 8.61
CA VAL A 29 1.55 -14.76 8.57
C VAL A 29 0.19 -15.29 8.10
N LEU A 30 0.23 -16.27 7.22
CA LEU A 30 -0.92 -16.92 6.61
C LEU A 30 -1.02 -18.36 7.11
N ALA A 31 -2.17 -18.75 7.65
CA ALA A 31 -2.50 -20.15 7.91
C ALA A 31 -3.27 -20.74 6.73
N VAL A 32 -2.94 -21.94 6.34
CA VAL A 32 -3.61 -22.71 5.29
C VAL A 32 -4.01 -24.07 5.82
N GLY A 33 -5.28 -24.40 5.70
CA GLY A 33 -5.81 -25.74 5.94
C GLY A 33 -5.95 -26.47 4.62
N SER A 34 -5.41 -27.68 4.52
CA SER A 34 -5.46 -28.48 3.30
C SER A 34 -5.88 -29.94 3.61
N VAL A 35 -6.34 -30.63 2.58
CA VAL A 35 -6.80 -32.02 2.67
C VAL A 35 -6.15 -32.85 1.59
N ASN A 36 -5.55 -33.96 2.03
CA ASN A 36 -4.98 -34.97 1.14
C ASN A 36 -5.78 -36.25 1.28
N ALA A 37 -6.23 -36.81 0.17
CA ALA A 37 -7.04 -38.02 0.14
C ALA A 37 -6.39 -39.25 0.80
N SER A 38 -5.05 -39.29 0.88
CA SER A 38 -4.28 -40.41 1.43
C SER A 38 -3.86 -40.22 2.90
N THR A 39 -3.61 -38.99 3.33
CA THR A 39 -3.04 -38.71 4.67
C THR A 39 -4.01 -38.00 5.61
N GLY A 40 -5.09 -37.43 5.09
CA GLY A 40 -6.06 -36.63 5.84
C GLY A 40 -5.82 -35.13 5.68
N GLY A 41 -6.08 -34.38 6.75
CA GLY A 41 -5.94 -32.91 6.73
C GLY A 41 -4.64 -32.43 7.37
N CYS A 42 -4.15 -31.29 6.93
CA CYS A 42 -3.06 -30.61 7.58
C CYS A 42 -3.31 -29.10 7.69
N VAL A 43 -2.60 -28.47 8.61
CA VAL A 43 -2.57 -27.02 8.79
C VAL A 43 -1.13 -26.58 8.77
N ASP A 44 -0.85 -25.61 7.92
CA ASP A 44 0.47 -25.04 7.69
C ASP A 44 0.45 -23.53 7.86
N VAL A 45 1.59 -22.95 8.26
CA VAL A 45 1.77 -21.50 8.38
C VAL A 45 2.86 -21.04 7.42
N TYR A 46 2.58 -19.94 6.73
CA TYR A 46 3.48 -19.35 5.73
C TYR A 46 3.76 -17.88 6.05
N LEU A 47 4.98 -17.43 5.70
CA LEU A 47 5.36 -16.03 5.75
C LEU A 47 4.86 -15.28 4.50
N GLN A 48 5.06 -13.97 4.48
CA GLN A 48 4.53 -13.08 3.42
C GLN A 48 5.03 -13.38 2.00
N GLN A 49 6.13 -14.13 1.86
CA GLN A 49 6.67 -14.52 0.54
C GLN A 49 6.39 -16.00 0.20
N GLY A 50 5.48 -16.64 0.92
CA GLY A 50 5.12 -18.04 0.70
C GLY A 50 6.04 -19.06 1.35
N GLU A 51 7.00 -18.63 2.15
CA GLU A 51 7.96 -19.48 2.86
C GLU A 51 7.24 -20.27 3.96
N HIS A 52 7.44 -21.59 3.95
CA HIS A 52 6.83 -22.49 4.93
C HIS A 52 7.51 -22.39 6.30
N VAL A 53 6.74 -22.32 7.37
CA VAL A 53 7.22 -22.38 8.75
C VAL A 53 7.14 -23.83 9.24
N GLU A 54 8.21 -24.59 9.06
CA GLU A 54 8.27 -26.05 9.30
C GLU A 54 7.77 -26.46 10.70
N LEU A 55 8.06 -25.67 11.74
CA LEU A 55 7.62 -25.94 13.10
C LEU A 55 6.11 -25.82 13.28
N CYS A 56 5.42 -25.09 12.42
CA CYS A 56 3.99 -24.87 12.47
C CYS A 56 3.20 -25.80 11.55
N HIS A 57 3.72 -26.98 11.25
CA HIS A 57 3.03 -28.02 10.48
C HIS A 57 2.32 -29.00 11.41
N VAL A 58 1.02 -29.22 11.17
CA VAL A 58 0.18 -30.12 11.98
C VAL A 58 -0.65 -31.01 11.06
N GLU A 59 -0.51 -32.32 11.19
CA GLU A 59 -1.26 -33.34 10.44
C GLU A 59 -2.30 -34.06 11.31
N ARG A 60 -3.44 -34.38 10.71
CA ARG A 60 -4.49 -35.21 11.30
C ARG A 60 -5.11 -36.13 10.25
N GLY A 61 -5.64 -37.26 10.65
CA GLY A 61 -6.36 -38.18 9.75
C GLY A 61 -7.74 -37.68 9.28
N PHE A 62 -8.09 -36.44 9.55
CA PHE A 62 -9.40 -35.82 9.27
C PHE A 62 -9.21 -34.33 8.89
N SER A 63 -10.23 -33.74 8.27
CA SER A 63 -10.12 -32.40 7.68
C SER A 63 -10.15 -31.28 8.73
N PRO A 64 -9.36 -30.19 8.56
CA PRO A 64 -9.60 -28.96 9.31
C PRO A 64 -10.91 -28.32 8.86
N SER A 65 -11.68 -27.79 9.81
CA SER A 65 -12.97 -27.17 9.53
C SER A 65 -12.93 -25.65 9.63
N LEU A 66 -12.16 -25.09 10.55
CA LEU A 66 -12.01 -23.65 10.74
C LEU A 66 -10.60 -23.28 11.20
N LEU A 67 -10.17 -22.10 10.78
CA LEU A 67 -8.91 -21.45 11.20
C LEU A 67 -9.22 -20.04 11.67
N GLN A 68 -8.82 -19.69 12.89
CA GLN A 68 -9.04 -18.35 13.42
C GLN A 68 -7.86 -17.86 14.25
N TRP A 69 -7.23 -16.77 13.82
CA TRP A 69 -6.15 -16.18 14.56
C TRP A 69 -6.63 -15.36 15.76
N HIS A 70 -5.85 -15.41 16.82
CA HIS A 70 -5.98 -14.50 17.94
C HIS A 70 -5.76 -13.04 17.47
N PRO A 71 -6.52 -12.05 17.92
CA PRO A 71 -6.51 -10.69 17.37
C PRO A 71 -5.17 -9.95 17.50
N THR A 72 -4.35 -10.28 18.51
CA THR A 72 -3.10 -9.52 18.76
C THR A 72 -1.85 -10.39 18.85
N LYS A 73 -1.99 -11.71 19.03
CA LYS A 73 -0.85 -12.65 19.18
C LYS A 73 -0.82 -13.63 18.04
N PRO A 74 0.36 -14.06 17.61
CA PRO A 74 0.48 -15.08 16.57
C PRO A 74 0.12 -16.47 17.12
N LEU A 75 -1.12 -16.62 17.53
CA LEU A 75 -1.73 -17.83 18.11
C LEU A 75 -2.95 -18.21 17.27
N LEU A 76 -2.92 -19.36 16.63
CA LEU A 76 -3.97 -19.86 15.74
C LEU A 76 -4.85 -20.87 16.49
N ALA A 77 -6.15 -20.65 16.50
CA ALA A 77 -7.12 -21.66 16.87
C ALA A 77 -7.51 -22.47 15.63
N VAL A 78 -7.47 -23.79 15.75
CA VAL A 78 -7.79 -24.74 14.68
C VAL A 78 -8.92 -25.65 15.16
N GLY A 79 -10.00 -25.68 14.40
CA GLY A 79 -11.11 -26.62 14.58
C GLY A 79 -11.07 -27.72 13.51
N TRP A 80 -11.47 -28.92 13.89
CA TRP A 80 -11.45 -30.11 13.06
C TRP A 80 -12.86 -30.73 12.91
N GLU A 81 -13.07 -31.51 11.87
CA GLU A 81 -14.37 -32.17 11.60
C GLU A 81 -14.79 -33.16 12.68
N THR A 82 -13.86 -33.69 13.47
CA THR A 82 -14.13 -34.60 14.59
C THR A 82 -14.54 -33.90 15.87
N GLY A 83 -14.49 -32.56 15.92
CA GLY A 83 -14.69 -31.77 17.14
C GLY A 83 -13.39 -31.50 17.90
N GLU A 84 -12.25 -32.06 17.48
CA GLU A 84 -10.97 -31.68 18.05
C GLU A 84 -10.72 -30.18 17.80
N THR A 85 -10.20 -29.51 18.83
CA THR A 85 -9.79 -28.09 18.72
C THR A 85 -8.43 -27.92 19.38
N MET A 86 -7.58 -27.11 18.81
CA MET A 86 -6.24 -26.86 19.33
C MET A 86 -5.80 -25.41 19.09
N LEU A 87 -4.83 -24.97 19.89
CA LEU A 87 -4.12 -23.70 19.70
C LEU A 87 -2.71 -23.97 19.19
N LEU A 88 -2.29 -23.32 18.13
CA LEU A 88 -0.96 -23.41 17.51
C LEU A 88 -0.24 -22.08 17.62
N SER A 89 0.93 -22.06 18.26
CA SER A 89 1.74 -20.85 18.43
C SER A 89 2.77 -20.69 17.31
N HIS A 90 2.79 -19.53 16.66
CA HIS A 90 3.82 -19.15 15.72
C HIS A 90 4.87 -18.26 16.41
N PRO A 91 6.18 -18.38 16.15
CA PRO A 91 6.85 -19.34 15.25
C PRO A 91 7.24 -20.67 15.91
N SER A 92 7.00 -20.84 17.22
CA SER A 92 7.50 -21.97 18.00
C SER A 92 6.94 -23.34 17.59
N GLY A 93 5.77 -23.38 16.93
CA GLY A 93 5.06 -24.61 16.62
C GLY A 93 4.46 -25.31 17.84
N GLU A 94 4.51 -24.70 19.04
CA GLU A 94 3.89 -25.26 20.23
C GLU A 94 2.38 -25.36 20.03
N HIS A 95 1.83 -26.55 20.16
CA HIS A 95 0.41 -26.79 20.04
C HIS A 95 -0.19 -27.29 21.35
N THR A 96 -1.29 -26.68 21.74
CA THR A 96 -2.03 -27.02 22.97
C THR A 96 -3.42 -27.49 22.58
N PRO A 97 -3.73 -28.79 22.69
CA PRO A 97 -5.08 -29.27 22.46
C PRO A 97 -6.02 -28.74 23.55
N LEU A 98 -7.24 -28.36 23.15
CA LEU A 98 -8.30 -28.13 24.11
C LEU A 98 -8.75 -29.47 24.73
N PRO A 99 -9.28 -29.45 25.96
CA PRO A 99 -9.67 -30.68 26.64
C PRO A 99 -10.57 -31.59 25.78
N ASN A 100 -10.15 -32.83 25.61
CA ASN A 100 -10.89 -33.85 24.85
C ASN A 100 -12.26 -34.07 25.44
N ASN A 101 -13.24 -34.51 24.64
CA ASN A 101 -14.66 -34.71 24.99
C ASN A 101 -15.49 -33.45 25.22
N THR A 102 -14.98 -32.27 24.81
CA THR A 102 -15.79 -31.06 24.89
C THR A 102 -16.76 -30.98 23.70
N HIS A 103 -16.27 -31.28 22.51
CA HIS A 103 -17.00 -31.36 21.25
C HIS A 103 -16.91 -32.78 20.67
N THR A 104 -18.00 -33.26 20.09
CA THR A 104 -18.09 -34.61 19.49
C THR A 104 -18.52 -34.58 18.03
N ALA A 105 -18.72 -33.39 17.50
CA ALA A 105 -19.10 -33.14 16.12
C ALA A 105 -18.24 -32.04 15.50
N CYS A 106 -18.31 -31.88 14.20
CA CYS A 106 -17.54 -30.90 13.43
C CYS A 106 -17.64 -29.49 14.06
N ILE A 107 -16.48 -28.84 14.21
CA ILE A 107 -16.41 -27.46 14.69
C ILE A 107 -16.93 -26.54 13.59
N THR A 108 -17.97 -25.77 13.90
CA THR A 108 -18.64 -24.84 12.98
C THR A 108 -18.51 -23.37 13.41
N VAL A 109 -18.12 -23.14 14.66
CA VAL A 109 -17.91 -21.82 15.23
C VAL A 109 -16.58 -21.78 15.96
N LEU A 110 -15.78 -20.79 15.66
CA LEU A 110 -14.48 -20.53 16.26
C LEU A 110 -14.23 -19.04 16.23
N GLU A 111 -14.37 -18.34 17.36
CA GLU A 111 -14.34 -16.88 17.41
C GLU A 111 -13.62 -16.37 18.65
N TRP A 112 -12.75 -15.37 18.46
CA TRP A 112 -12.02 -14.68 19.52
C TRP A 112 -12.72 -13.38 19.94
N SER A 113 -12.69 -13.08 21.23
CA SER A 113 -13.02 -11.73 21.70
C SER A 113 -12.00 -10.73 21.18
N SER A 114 -12.37 -9.46 21.02
CA SER A 114 -11.51 -8.40 20.50
C SER A 114 -10.19 -8.20 21.25
N ASN A 115 -10.19 -8.48 22.58
CA ASN A 115 -9.00 -8.45 23.43
C ASN A 115 -8.24 -9.80 23.49
N GLY A 116 -8.77 -10.87 22.87
CA GLY A 116 -8.19 -12.20 22.86
C GLY A 116 -8.29 -12.98 24.16
N ASN A 117 -8.95 -12.48 25.19
CA ASN A 117 -9.06 -13.14 26.50
C ASN A 117 -10.12 -14.26 26.52
N ARG A 118 -10.96 -14.33 25.49
CA ARG A 118 -12.01 -15.36 25.34
C ARG A 118 -11.93 -15.98 23.97
N LEU A 119 -12.14 -17.28 23.93
CA LEU A 119 -12.35 -18.07 22.71
C LEU A 119 -13.71 -18.76 22.83
N VAL A 120 -14.57 -18.60 21.85
CA VAL A 120 -15.82 -19.33 21.72
C VAL A 120 -15.63 -20.42 20.69
N THR A 121 -15.94 -21.65 21.08
CA THR A 121 -16.00 -22.82 20.20
C THR A 121 -17.40 -23.36 20.13
N GLY A 122 -17.83 -23.79 18.96
CA GLY A 122 -19.15 -24.35 18.75
C GLY A 122 -19.13 -25.46 17.70
N ASP A 123 -20.01 -26.42 17.82
CA ASP A 123 -20.06 -27.60 16.97
C ASP A 123 -21.39 -27.80 16.26
N GLN A 124 -21.40 -28.74 15.34
CA GLN A 124 -22.58 -29.12 14.57
C GLN A 124 -23.66 -29.85 15.44
N ALA A 125 -23.29 -30.35 16.61
CA ALA A 125 -24.26 -30.94 17.56
C ALA A 125 -25.00 -29.86 18.37
N GLY A 126 -24.50 -28.61 18.37
CA GLY A 126 -25.11 -27.48 19.10
C GLY A 126 -24.44 -27.15 20.43
N VAL A 127 -23.30 -27.75 20.71
CA VAL A 127 -22.54 -27.47 21.93
C VAL A 127 -21.68 -26.25 21.73
N MET A 128 -21.86 -25.22 22.55
CA MET A 128 -21.02 -24.01 22.62
C MET A 128 -20.19 -24.06 23.90
N VAL A 129 -18.95 -23.69 23.81
CA VAL A 129 -18.01 -23.59 24.93
C VAL A 129 -17.25 -22.27 24.88
N VAL A 130 -17.14 -21.60 26.03
CA VAL A 130 -16.35 -20.38 26.20
C VAL A 130 -15.09 -20.68 27.01
N TRP A 131 -13.95 -20.42 26.44
CA TRP A 131 -12.64 -20.63 27.04
C TRP A 131 -12.02 -19.30 27.48
N LYS A 132 -11.32 -19.33 28.61
CA LYS A 132 -10.53 -18.22 29.08
C LYS A 132 -9.06 -18.42 28.66
N VAL A 133 -8.47 -17.42 28.06
CA VAL A 133 -7.07 -17.41 27.63
C VAL A 133 -6.35 -16.27 28.37
N ASP A 134 -5.16 -16.55 28.91
CA ASP A 134 -4.38 -15.58 29.65
C ASP A 134 -3.61 -14.61 28.76
N ALA A 135 -2.96 -13.63 29.37
CA ALA A 135 -2.12 -12.66 28.66
C ALA A 135 -0.92 -13.31 27.94
N ARG A 136 -0.59 -14.56 28.21
CA ARG A 136 0.48 -15.32 27.51
C ARG A 136 -0.06 -16.20 26.37
N GLY A 137 -1.38 -16.24 26.17
CA GLY A 137 -2.03 -17.12 25.19
C GLY A 137 -2.26 -18.54 25.66
N LYS A 138 -2.18 -18.80 26.97
CA LYS A 138 -2.45 -20.14 27.55
C LYS A 138 -3.86 -20.25 28.06
N LEU A 139 -4.47 -21.41 27.84
CA LEU A 139 -5.77 -21.75 28.40
C LEU A 139 -5.71 -21.78 29.93
N GLN A 140 -6.70 -21.11 30.55
CA GLN A 140 -6.83 -21.10 32.00
C GLN A 140 -7.93 -22.11 32.46
N GLY A 141 -7.48 -23.22 32.97
CA GLY A 141 -8.32 -24.18 33.69
C GLY A 141 -9.39 -24.85 32.83
N SER A 142 -10.55 -25.11 33.45
CA SER A 142 -11.74 -25.64 32.80
C SER A 142 -12.47 -24.55 31.99
N PRO A 143 -13.34 -24.95 31.03
CA PRO A 143 -14.15 -23.99 30.30
C PRO A 143 -14.99 -23.14 31.24
N LEU A 144 -15.13 -21.85 30.91
CA LEU A 144 -15.98 -20.96 31.73
C LEU A 144 -17.43 -21.38 31.68
N ILE A 145 -17.90 -21.80 30.53
CA ILE A 145 -19.27 -22.21 30.26
C ILE A 145 -19.31 -23.25 29.16
N LYS A 146 -20.22 -24.17 29.31
CA LYS A 146 -20.67 -25.12 28.29
C LYS A 146 -22.21 -25.03 28.23
N HIS A 147 -22.73 -24.74 27.04
CA HIS A 147 -24.15 -24.68 26.77
C HIS A 147 -24.50 -25.55 25.56
N ASP A 148 -25.62 -26.30 25.66
CA ASP A 148 -26.11 -27.13 24.57
C ASP A 148 -27.42 -26.55 24.04
N TYR A 149 -27.40 -26.09 22.78
CA TYR A 149 -28.58 -25.59 22.07
C TYR A 149 -29.37 -26.73 21.37
N SER A 150 -28.79 -27.92 21.32
CA SER A 150 -29.37 -29.10 20.66
C SER A 150 -29.68 -28.91 19.17
N LYS A 151 -29.07 -27.92 18.55
CA LYS A 151 -29.16 -27.54 17.11
C LYS A 151 -27.84 -27.05 16.61
N PRO A 152 -27.43 -27.38 15.36
CA PRO A 152 -26.14 -26.96 14.81
C PRO A 152 -25.89 -25.45 14.96
N LEU A 153 -24.73 -25.07 15.44
CA LEU A 153 -24.33 -23.70 15.54
C LEU A 153 -23.79 -23.21 14.18
N THR A 154 -24.10 -21.99 13.76
CA THR A 154 -23.76 -21.50 12.42
C THR A 154 -22.86 -20.29 12.41
N CYS A 155 -23.07 -19.32 13.30
CA CYS A 155 -22.30 -18.07 13.30
C CYS A 155 -22.17 -17.53 14.74
N CYS A 156 -21.05 -16.88 15.02
CA CYS A 156 -20.82 -16.16 16.28
C CYS A 156 -20.10 -14.82 15.98
N ILE A 157 -20.53 -13.77 16.66
CA ILE A 157 -19.84 -12.48 16.62
C ILE A 157 -19.79 -11.87 18.02
N PHE A 158 -18.62 -11.35 18.41
CA PHE A 158 -18.51 -10.56 19.63
C PHE A 158 -19.07 -9.16 19.43
N ARG A 159 -19.73 -8.65 20.47
CA ARG A 159 -20.13 -7.25 20.51
C ARG A 159 -18.86 -6.39 20.71
N PRO A 160 -18.60 -5.43 19.84
CA PRO A 160 -17.41 -4.59 19.98
C PRO A 160 -17.48 -3.78 21.28
N PRO A 161 -16.33 -3.54 21.96
CA PRO A 161 -16.29 -2.74 23.18
C PRO A 161 -16.79 -1.31 22.91
N PRO A 162 -17.34 -0.61 23.93
CA PRO A 162 -17.76 0.77 23.78
C PRO A 162 -16.56 1.66 23.35
N PRO A 163 -16.79 2.76 22.60
CA PRO A 163 -15.70 3.59 22.10
C PRO A 163 -14.89 4.21 23.23
N THR A 164 -13.59 4.14 23.12
CA THR A 164 -12.66 4.86 24.01
C THR A 164 -12.77 6.40 23.87
N GLU A 165 -13.43 6.88 22.83
CA GLU A 165 -13.70 8.32 22.61
C GLU A 165 -14.60 8.91 23.70
N ASP A 166 -15.52 8.15 24.25
CA ASP A 166 -16.39 8.64 25.33
C ASP A 166 -15.59 8.96 26.60
N VAL A 167 -14.55 8.18 26.90
CA VAL A 167 -13.67 8.44 28.05
C VAL A 167 -12.78 9.67 27.81
N ALA A 168 -12.30 9.84 26.58
CA ALA A 168 -11.49 11.01 26.20
C ALA A 168 -12.36 12.28 26.14
N MET A 169 -13.60 12.20 25.68
CA MET A 169 -14.56 13.30 25.72
C MET A 169 -14.97 13.66 27.14
N LEU A 170 -15.27 12.68 27.98
CA LEU A 170 -15.56 12.89 29.40
C LEU A 170 -14.36 13.49 30.14
N ALA A 171 -13.14 13.03 29.84
CA ALA A 171 -11.93 13.60 30.42
C ALA A 171 -11.72 15.06 29.95
N ARG A 172 -11.99 15.37 28.70
CA ARG A 172 -11.95 16.77 28.18
C ARG A 172 -13.04 17.63 28.81
N ALA A 173 -14.27 17.12 28.97
CA ALA A 173 -15.36 17.81 29.64
C ALA A 173 -15.04 18.07 31.11
N ALA A 174 -14.47 17.09 31.82
CA ALA A 174 -14.03 17.28 33.21
C ALA A 174 -12.91 18.34 33.35
N VAL A 175 -11.97 18.37 32.40
CA VAL A 175 -10.91 19.40 32.35
C VAL A 175 -11.47 20.79 31.99
N SER A 176 -12.53 20.85 31.20
CA SER A 176 -13.21 22.11 30.84
C SER A 176 -14.15 22.64 31.90
N GLY A 177 -14.30 21.94 33.03
CA GLY A 177 -15.06 22.40 34.21
C GLY A 177 -16.52 21.97 34.26
N ASP A 178 -16.90 20.94 33.49
CA ASP A 178 -18.24 20.35 33.59
C ASP A 178 -18.38 19.57 34.89
N GLU A 179 -19.21 20.07 35.81
CA GLU A 179 -19.41 19.49 37.14
C GLU A 179 -19.97 18.07 37.09
N SER A 180 -20.80 17.74 36.10
CA SER A 180 -21.35 16.38 35.91
C SER A 180 -20.27 15.38 35.49
N ALA A 181 -19.31 15.81 34.67
CA ALA A 181 -18.16 15.01 34.31
C ALA A 181 -17.15 14.89 35.46
N LEU A 182 -16.96 15.94 36.24
CA LEU A 182 -16.12 15.91 37.43
C LEU A 182 -16.65 14.99 38.53
N ASP A 183 -17.96 14.87 38.69
CA ASP A 183 -18.57 13.96 39.67
C ASP A 183 -18.34 12.48 39.29
N MET A 184 -18.25 12.15 38.00
CA MET A 184 -17.88 10.81 37.55
C MET A 184 -16.42 10.46 37.88
N PHE A 185 -15.53 11.44 37.99
CA PHE A 185 -14.12 11.24 38.36
C PHE A 185 -13.84 11.47 39.86
N ASN A 186 -14.85 11.73 40.71
CA ASN A 186 -14.68 12.09 42.11
C ASN A 186 -14.46 10.89 43.01
N TRP A 187 -13.21 10.50 43.19
CA TRP A 187 -12.72 9.30 43.88
C TRP A 187 -12.93 9.30 45.39
N LYS A 188 -13.32 10.45 45.99
CA LYS A 188 -13.34 10.61 47.43
C LYS A 188 -14.61 10.23 48.17
N LYS A 189 -15.66 9.83 47.49
CA LYS A 189 -16.98 9.50 48.12
C LYS A 189 -17.56 8.17 47.83
N SER A 190 -16.78 7.16 47.46
CA SER A 190 -17.30 5.81 47.30
C SER A 190 -16.90 4.93 48.48
N ASN A 191 -17.83 4.72 49.38
CA ASN A 191 -17.83 3.62 50.35
C ASN A 191 -17.77 2.29 49.58
N LYS A 192 -16.81 1.43 49.97
CA LYS A 192 -16.67 0.02 49.76
C LYS A 192 -17.72 -0.63 48.81
N GLY A 193 -17.37 -0.87 47.58
CA GLY A 193 -18.09 -1.83 46.72
C GLY A 193 -18.22 -1.52 45.24
N ALA A 194 -18.04 -0.28 44.80
CA ALA A 194 -18.03 0.04 43.39
C ALA A 194 -16.65 0.54 43.03
N VAL A 195 -15.74 -0.37 42.83
CA VAL A 195 -14.59 -0.10 41.94
C VAL A 195 -15.24 0.03 40.57
N PHE A 196 -15.61 1.25 40.18
CA PHE A 196 -15.65 1.62 38.80
C PHE A 196 -14.19 1.57 38.34
N ALA A 197 -13.79 0.36 37.97
CA ALA A 197 -12.69 0.22 37.08
C ALA A 197 -13.05 1.07 35.86
N LEU A 198 -12.33 2.15 35.62
CA LEU A 198 -12.02 2.64 34.27
C LEU A 198 -11.17 1.57 33.55
N GLY A 199 -11.40 0.29 33.87
CA GLY A 199 -11.00 -0.86 33.11
C GLY A 199 -11.96 -0.90 31.95
N THR A 200 -11.43 -0.73 30.75
CA THR A 200 -11.97 -1.21 29.51
C THR A 200 -13.10 -2.21 29.78
N GLN A 201 -14.36 -1.80 29.54
CA GLN A 201 -15.44 -2.76 29.48
C GLN A 201 -14.99 -3.78 28.43
N GLU A 202 -14.52 -4.92 28.89
CA GLU A 202 -14.08 -5.98 28.00
C GLU A 202 -15.33 -6.38 27.24
N GLY A 203 -15.34 -6.19 25.90
CA GLY A 203 -16.46 -6.60 25.05
C GLY A 203 -16.54 -8.13 25.00
N LEU A 204 -17.02 -8.73 26.08
CA LEU A 204 -17.12 -10.18 26.26
C LEU A 204 -18.49 -10.74 25.89
N ALA A 205 -19.47 -9.86 25.71
CA ALA A 205 -20.79 -10.23 25.22
C ALA A 205 -20.74 -10.56 23.71
N PHE A 206 -21.49 -11.59 23.31
CA PHE A 206 -21.52 -12.01 21.91
C PHE A 206 -22.91 -12.49 21.50
N TYR A 207 -23.12 -12.61 20.19
CA TYR A 207 -24.31 -13.22 19.60
C TYR A 207 -23.91 -14.52 18.93
N ILE A 208 -24.77 -15.55 19.11
CA ILE A 208 -24.57 -16.86 18.50
C ILE A 208 -25.87 -17.33 17.85
N SER A 209 -25.76 -17.97 16.70
CA SER A 209 -26.89 -18.44 15.92
C SER A 209 -26.90 -19.96 15.73
N THR A 210 -28.10 -20.51 15.57
CA THR A 210 -28.35 -21.91 15.28
C THR A 210 -28.92 -22.10 13.87
N ALA A 211 -28.85 -23.32 13.35
CA ALA A 211 -29.24 -23.64 11.98
C ALA A 211 -30.75 -23.46 11.70
N ASP A 212 -31.57 -23.35 12.73
CA ASP A 212 -33.01 -23.06 12.62
C ASP A 212 -33.34 -21.55 12.53
N GLY A 213 -32.28 -20.70 12.49
CA GLY A 213 -32.42 -19.26 12.40
C GLY A 213 -32.59 -18.55 13.74
N SER A 214 -32.51 -19.24 14.87
CA SER A 214 -32.55 -18.61 16.19
C SER A 214 -31.20 -17.92 16.48
N VAL A 215 -31.26 -16.71 17.03
CA VAL A 215 -30.08 -15.94 17.48
C VAL A 215 -30.22 -15.69 18.98
N TYR A 216 -29.15 -15.98 19.70
CA TYR A 216 -29.05 -15.81 21.14
C TYR A 216 -28.06 -14.72 21.49
N SER A 217 -28.34 -13.92 22.50
CA SER A 217 -27.40 -13.01 23.14
C SER A 217 -26.79 -13.69 24.36
N VAL A 218 -25.46 -13.69 24.40
CA VAL A 218 -24.70 -14.22 25.53
C VAL A 218 -24.02 -13.05 26.23
N ASP A 219 -24.30 -12.86 27.52
CA ASP A 219 -23.77 -11.77 28.31
C ASP A 219 -22.33 -12.05 28.81
N GLU A 220 -21.72 -11.06 29.49
CA GLU A 220 -20.36 -11.17 30.04
C GLU A 220 -20.23 -12.26 31.11
N GLN A 221 -21.37 -12.65 31.74
CA GLN A 221 -21.46 -13.75 32.70
C GLN A 221 -21.81 -15.08 31.99
N ALA A 222 -21.87 -15.03 30.66
CA ALA A 222 -22.16 -16.10 29.74
C ALA A 222 -23.52 -16.73 29.91
N ARG A 223 -24.50 -15.94 30.36
CA ARG A 223 -25.91 -16.34 30.35
C ARG A 223 -26.45 -16.13 28.95
N SER A 224 -27.03 -17.19 28.40
CA SER A 224 -27.61 -17.19 27.05
C SER A 224 -29.10 -16.90 27.11
N VAL A 225 -29.55 -15.90 26.36
CA VAL A 225 -30.96 -15.49 26.27
C VAL A 225 -31.37 -15.44 24.78
N PRO A 226 -32.56 -16.02 24.40
CA PRO A 226 -33.06 -15.84 23.03
C PRO A 226 -33.23 -14.36 22.70
N LEU A 227 -32.72 -13.91 21.55
CA LEU A 227 -32.77 -12.52 21.12
C LEU A 227 -33.78 -12.31 19.99
N LEU A 228 -33.66 -13.10 18.91
CA LEU A 228 -34.49 -13.02 17.72
C LEU A 228 -34.50 -14.36 16.97
N SER A 229 -35.39 -14.50 16.01
CA SER A 229 -35.42 -15.65 15.11
C SER A 229 -35.70 -15.19 13.69
N VAL A 230 -34.97 -15.76 12.73
CA VAL A 230 -35.13 -15.56 11.29
C VAL A 230 -35.61 -16.85 10.62
N GLU A 231 -36.06 -16.78 9.37
CA GLU A 231 -36.74 -17.87 8.67
C GLU A 231 -35.88 -19.07 8.30
N SER A 232 -34.52 -18.88 8.21
CA SER A 232 -33.60 -19.93 7.80
C SER A 232 -32.23 -19.74 8.47
N ALA A 233 -31.33 -20.70 8.28
CA ALA A 233 -30.01 -20.70 8.91
C ALA A 233 -29.25 -19.40 8.67
N VAL A 234 -28.68 -18.87 9.72
CA VAL A 234 -27.86 -17.65 9.64
C VAL A 234 -26.51 -17.97 9.00
N GLN A 235 -26.17 -17.31 7.90
CA GLN A 235 -24.90 -17.45 7.23
C GLN A 235 -23.84 -16.48 7.77
N LYS A 236 -24.21 -15.22 7.95
CA LYS A 236 -23.33 -14.18 8.51
C LYS A 236 -24.11 -13.17 9.34
N MET A 237 -23.45 -12.62 10.35
CA MET A 237 -23.96 -11.54 11.19
C MET A 237 -22.94 -10.41 11.28
N TRP A 238 -23.41 -9.16 11.39
CA TRP A 238 -22.60 -7.98 11.67
C TRP A 238 -23.31 -7.07 12.65
N TYR A 239 -22.55 -6.48 13.57
CA TYR A 239 -23.05 -5.50 14.51
C TYR A 239 -22.49 -4.12 14.22
N SER A 240 -23.37 -3.18 13.86
CA SER A 240 -23.03 -1.78 13.68
C SER A 240 -23.12 -1.05 15.03
N LYS A 241 -21.97 -0.67 15.58
CA LYS A 241 -21.87 0.05 16.84
C LYS A 241 -22.49 1.44 16.78
N ARG A 242 -22.30 2.16 15.67
CA ARG A 242 -22.84 3.51 15.47
C ARG A 242 -24.35 3.58 15.59
N ARG A 243 -25.06 2.53 15.17
CA ARG A 243 -26.52 2.49 15.07
C ARG A 243 -27.17 1.52 16.07
N ALA A 244 -26.36 0.75 16.82
CA ALA A 244 -26.84 -0.36 17.64
C ALA A 244 -27.73 -1.33 16.82
N VAL A 245 -27.32 -1.65 15.59
CA VAL A 245 -28.03 -2.50 14.66
C VAL A 245 -27.29 -3.82 14.47
N LEU A 246 -28.00 -4.93 14.63
CA LEU A 246 -27.57 -6.26 14.26
C LEU A 246 -28.11 -6.59 12.87
N ALA A 247 -27.24 -6.80 11.91
CA ALA A 247 -27.59 -7.25 10.56
C ALA A 247 -27.34 -8.77 10.46
N VAL A 248 -28.31 -9.48 9.94
CA VAL A 248 -28.30 -10.94 9.81
C VAL A 248 -28.59 -11.30 8.36
N VAL A 249 -27.73 -12.09 7.75
CA VAL A 249 -27.97 -12.66 6.41
C VAL A 249 -28.10 -14.17 6.53
N THR A 250 -29.17 -14.70 5.95
CA THR A 250 -29.45 -16.14 5.96
C THR A 250 -28.90 -16.84 4.71
N ASP A 251 -28.83 -18.17 4.74
CA ASP A 251 -28.47 -19.03 3.61
C ASP A 251 -29.38 -18.84 2.38
N SER A 252 -30.61 -18.41 2.60
CA SER A 252 -31.55 -18.05 1.54
C SER A 252 -31.35 -16.62 0.99
N LEU A 253 -30.26 -15.91 1.38
CA LEU A 253 -29.96 -14.52 1.00
C LEU A 253 -31.04 -13.52 1.45
N LEU A 254 -31.58 -13.70 2.62
CA LEU A 254 -32.48 -12.76 3.27
C LEU A 254 -31.68 -11.92 4.26
N LEU A 255 -31.57 -10.60 4.00
CA LEU A 255 -30.98 -9.64 4.94
C LEU A 255 -32.08 -9.10 5.85
N SER A 256 -31.91 -9.26 7.14
CA SER A 256 -32.76 -8.66 8.17
C SER A 256 -31.91 -7.78 9.09
N GLN A 257 -32.39 -6.59 9.40
CA GLN A 257 -31.75 -5.65 10.31
C GLN A 257 -32.60 -5.44 11.55
N PHE A 258 -31.95 -5.51 12.71
CA PHE A 258 -32.59 -5.36 14.00
C PHE A 258 -31.93 -4.24 14.81
N SER A 259 -32.74 -3.32 15.30
CA SER A 259 -32.32 -2.36 16.30
C SER A 259 -32.30 -3.04 17.69
N LEU A 260 -31.21 -2.86 18.41
CA LEU A 260 -31.07 -3.41 19.76
C LEU A 260 -31.26 -2.31 20.80
N GLY A 261 -32.42 -2.33 21.48
CA GLY A 261 -32.69 -1.39 22.56
C GLY A 261 -31.83 -1.65 23.81
N PRO A 262 -31.80 -0.70 24.77
CA PRO A 262 -31.03 -0.82 26.01
C PRO A 262 -31.48 -1.99 26.89
N GLU A 263 -32.72 -2.42 26.77
CA GLU A 263 -33.27 -3.56 27.50
C GLU A 263 -33.00 -4.93 26.83
N GLY A 264 -32.20 -4.95 25.73
CA GLY A 264 -31.87 -6.17 24.99
C GLY A 264 -33.01 -6.68 24.10
N ILE A 265 -34.05 -5.88 23.84
CA ILE A 265 -35.14 -6.22 22.94
C ILE A 265 -34.72 -5.90 21.51
N ALA A 266 -34.78 -6.87 20.62
CA ALA A 266 -34.51 -6.69 19.18
C ALA A 266 -35.78 -6.27 18.44
N GLN A 267 -35.73 -5.18 17.69
CA GLN A 267 -36.84 -4.73 16.85
C GLN A 267 -36.42 -4.79 15.40
N GLU A 268 -37.15 -5.50 14.55
CA GLU A 268 -36.89 -5.53 13.10
C GLU A 268 -37.10 -4.16 12.49
N ILE A 269 -36.05 -3.64 11.79
CA ILE A 269 -36.08 -2.37 11.11
C ILE A 269 -36.38 -2.57 9.63
N SER A 270 -35.71 -3.54 9.02
CA SER A 270 -35.82 -3.83 7.59
C SER A 270 -35.59 -5.29 7.29
N LYS A 271 -36.20 -5.77 6.22
CA LYS A 271 -36.08 -7.12 5.72
C LYS A 271 -36.02 -7.06 4.19
N VAL A 272 -34.92 -7.47 3.62
CA VAL A 272 -34.66 -7.36 2.17
C VAL A 272 -34.21 -8.70 1.63
N LYS A 273 -34.85 -9.16 0.56
CA LYS A 273 -34.40 -10.34 -0.19
C LYS A 273 -33.30 -9.91 -1.16
N LEU A 274 -32.09 -10.41 -0.92
CA LEU A 274 -30.98 -10.16 -1.82
C LEU A 274 -31.13 -11.03 -3.08
N SER A 275 -30.80 -10.46 -4.23
CA SER A 275 -30.76 -11.20 -5.48
C SER A 275 -29.45 -11.99 -5.60
N GLY A 276 -29.48 -13.16 -6.22
CA GLY A 276 -28.33 -14.03 -6.40
C GLY A 276 -28.66 -15.49 -6.14
N ARG A 277 -27.68 -16.36 -6.31
CA ARG A 277 -27.80 -17.77 -5.94
C ARG A 277 -27.49 -17.91 -4.45
N GLY A 278 -28.46 -18.32 -3.68
CA GLY A 278 -28.28 -18.61 -2.26
C GLY A 278 -27.54 -19.92 -2.00
N GLY A 279 -27.21 -20.16 -0.74
CA GLY A 279 -26.57 -21.37 -0.25
C GLY A 279 -25.10 -21.18 0.11
N GLN A 280 -24.39 -22.27 0.32
CA GLN A 280 -22.98 -22.27 0.78
C GLN A 280 -21.99 -21.62 -0.20
N HIS A 281 -22.40 -21.33 -1.42
CA HIS A 281 -21.55 -20.75 -2.46
C HIS A 281 -21.59 -19.20 -2.52
N ALA A 282 -22.41 -18.56 -1.69
CA ALA A 282 -22.45 -17.11 -1.64
C ALA A 282 -21.41 -16.58 -0.66
N ASP A 283 -20.44 -15.82 -1.18
CA ASP A 283 -19.48 -15.11 -0.34
C ASP A 283 -19.93 -13.66 -0.15
N ILE A 284 -20.08 -13.25 1.12
CA ILE A 284 -20.72 -11.99 1.49
C ILE A 284 -19.77 -11.21 2.38
N VAL A 285 -19.57 -9.94 2.05
CA VAL A 285 -18.76 -8.98 2.80
C VAL A 285 -19.60 -7.75 3.14
N TRP A 286 -19.48 -7.28 4.38
CA TRP A 286 -20.06 -6.03 4.85
C TRP A 286 -18.96 -5.01 5.11
N THR A 287 -19.09 -3.81 4.56
CA THR A 287 -18.14 -2.72 4.76
C THR A 287 -18.60 -1.81 5.91
N GLU A 288 -17.66 -1.07 6.50
CA GLU A 288 -17.96 -0.09 7.55
C GLU A 288 -18.90 1.03 7.11
N HIS A 289 -18.98 1.28 5.79
CA HIS A 289 -19.87 2.28 5.18
C HIS A 289 -21.29 1.76 4.94
N GLY A 290 -21.63 0.56 5.40
CA GLY A 290 -22.95 -0.01 5.21
C GLY A 290 -23.18 -0.64 3.84
N LEU A 291 -22.13 -0.87 3.06
CA LEU A 291 -22.21 -1.52 1.76
C LEU A 291 -22.11 -3.04 1.94
N LEU A 292 -23.13 -3.76 1.49
CA LEU A 292 -23.16 -5.22 1.43
C LEU A 292 -22.76 -5.69 0.04
N ILE A 293 -21.77 -6.58 -0.03
CA ILE A 293 -21.21 -7.10 -1.27
C ILE A 293 -21.40 -8.61 -1.34
N ASN A 294 -21.95 -9.12 -2.43
CA ASN A 294 -22.21 -10.54 -2.62
C ASN A 294 -21.64 -11.08 -3.93
N ALA A 295 -20.83 -12.13 -3.85
CA ALA A 295 -20.42 -12.98 -4.97
C ALA A 295 -21.08 -14.35 -4.82
N SER A 296 -21.79 -14.79 -5.83
CA SER A 296 -22.59 -16.04 -5.79
C SER A 296 -22.38 -16.93 -7.01
N GLY A 297 -21.17 -16.90 -7.63
CA GLY A 297 -20.86 -17.66 -8.82
C GLY A 297 -21.59 -17.15 -10.08
N GLU A 298 -21.90 -15.88 -10.12
CA GLU A 298 -22.46 -15.16 -11.27
C GLU A 298 -21.39 -14.36 -12.02
N GLN A 299 -21.73 -13.80 -13.19
CA GLN A 299 -20.80 -12.97 -13.99
C GLN A 299 -20.62 -11.55 -13.45
N HIS A 300 -21.29 -11.23 -12.35
CA HIS A 300 -21.26 -9.92 -11.71
C HIS A 300 -21.33 -10.05 -10.19
N ILE A 301 -20.80 -9.05 -9.51
CA ILE A 301 -20.92 -8.86 -8.07
C ILE A 301 -22.08 -7.92 -7.81
N ARG A 302 -22.90 -8.26 -6.85
CA ARG A 302 -24.02 -7.43 -6.43
C ARG A 302 -23.67 -6.64 -5.18
N LEU A 303 -24.00 -5.36 -5.18
CA LEU A 303 -23.77 -4.44 -4.09
C LEU A 303 -25.10 -3.80 -3.68
N TRP A 304 -25.29 -3.71 -2.38
CA TRP A 304 -26.41 -2.98 -1.77
C TRP A 304 -25.83 -1.93 -0.82
N ASP A 305 -26.15 -0.69 -1.07
CA ASP A 305 -25.94 0.38 -0.11
C ASP A 305 -27.18 0.42 0.81
N VAL A 306 -27.02 -0.09 2.01
CA VAL A 306 -28.12 -0.21 2.98
C VAL A 306 -28.49 1.16 3.56
N GLU A 307 -27.63 2.16 3.43
CA GLU A 307 -27.86 3.52 3.91
C GLU A 307 -28.67 4.34 2.92
N LEU A 308 -28.35 4.20 1.64
CA LEU A 308 -29.03 4.93 0.56
C LEU A 308 -30.20 4.17 -0.08
N ASP A 309 -30.42 2.90 0.36
CA ASP A 309 -31.38 1.97 -0.23
C ASP A 309 -31.21 1.82 -1.75
N ASP A 310 -29.94 1.81 -2.19
CA ASP A 310 -29.54 1.66 -3.58
C ASP A 310 -28.85 0.32 -3.83
N HIS A 311 -28.98 -0.21 -5.05
CA HIS A 311 -28.32 -1.45 -5.44
C HIS A 311 -27.77 -1.36 -6.86
N TYR A 312 -26.58 -1.91 -7.05
CA TYR A 312 -25.93 -1.94 -8.35
C TYR A 312 -25.05 -3.20 -8.50
N ALA A 313 -24.52 -3.42 -9.69
CA ALA A 313 -23.70 -4.56 -10.00
C ALA A 313 -22.38 -4.12 -10.64
N LEU A 314 -21.30 -4.80 -10.26
CA LEU A 314 -20.00 -4.68 -10.90
C LEU A 314 -19.80 -5.84 -11.88
N THR A 315 -19.39 -5.52 -13.10
CA THR A 315 -19.15 -6.47 -14.18
C THR A 315 -17.68 -6.49 -14.56
N LEU A 316 -17.26 -7.59 -15.14
CA LEU A 316 -15.93 -7.73 -15.70
C LEU A 316 -15.86 -7.09 -17.10
N ASP A 317 -14.73 -6.50 -17.44
CA ASP A 317 -14.49 -5.86 -18.73
C ASP A 317 -13.51 -6.71 -19.57
N GLU A 318 -13.99 -7.23 -20.71
CA GLU A 318 -13.18 -8.01 -21.63
C GLU A 318 -11.99 -7.20 -22.19
N SER A 319 -12.09 -5.87 -22.27
CA SER A 319 -11.00 -5.01 -22.76
C SER A 319 -9.79 -4.97 -21.82
N LEU A 320 -10.00 -5.29 -20.55
CA LEU A 320 -8.96 -5.35 -19.52
C LEU A 320 -8.29 -6.72 -19.39
N GLY A 321 -8.72 -7.72 -20.17
CA GLY A 321 -8.13 -9.07 -20.18
C GLY A 321 -9.00 -10.15 -19.53
N PHE A 322 -10.24 -9.85 -19.14
CA PHE A 322 -11.18 -10.88 -18.66
C PHE A 322 -11.83 -11.60 -19.82
N GLU A 323 -12.21 -12.85 -19.60
CA GLU A 323 -12.89 -13.67 -20.61
C GLU A 323 -14.41 -13.56 -20.49
N LYS A 324 -15.09 -13.71 -21.61
CA LYS A 324 -16.54 -13.76 -21.62
C LYS A 324 -17.05 -14.99 -20.87
N GLY A 325 -17.99 -14.78 -19.95
CA GLY A 325 -18.60 -15.86 -19.20
C GLY A 325 -17.83 -16.29 -17.94
N GLU A 326 -16.81 -15.55 -17.52
CA GLU A 326 -16.17 -15.77 -16.21
C GLU A 326 -17.15 -15.57 -15.07
N LEU A 327 -17.07 -16.46 -14.07
CA LEU A 327 -17.90 -16.41 -12.87
C LEU A 327 -17.09 -15.87 -11.71
N LEU A 328 -17.71 -15.06 -10.88
CA LEU A 328 -17.15 -14.45 -9.68
C LEU A 328 -17.58 -15.25 -8.45
N ASN A 329 -16.63 -15.95 -7.81
CA ASN A 329 -16.91 -16.97 -6.79
C ASN A 329 -16.75 -16.45 -5.37
N CYS A 330 -15.79 -15.56 -5.13
CA CYS A 330 -15.44 -15.08 -3.81
C CYS A 330 -15.03 -13.61 -3.84
N VAL A 331 -15.14 -12.94 -2.68
CA VAL A 331 -14.83 -11.52 -2.53
C VAL A 331 -14.11 -11.25 -1.20
N SER A 332 -13.26 -10.23 -1.21
CA SER A 332 -12.64 -9.69 -0.02
C SER A 332 -12.44 -8.17 -0.18
N PHE A 333 -12.77 -7.41 0.84
CA PHE A 333 -12.70 -5.95 0.81
C PHE A 333 -11.60 -5.42 1.74
N CYS A 334 -10.74 -4.57 1.21
CA CYS A 334 -9.72 -3.87 1.98
C CYS A 334 -10.21 -2.48 2.38
N THR A 335 -10.57 -2.30 3.64
CA THR A 335 -11.12 -1.04 4.17
C THR A 335 -10.11 0.11 4.08
N SER A 336 -8.82 -0.15 4.36
CA SER A 336 -7.78 0.88 4.36
C SER A 336 -7.48 1.46 2.98
N LYS A 337 -7.64 0.64 1.92
CA LYS A 337 -7.41 1.05 0.52
C LYS A 337 -8.69 1.31 -0.26
N GLN A 338 -9.84 0.97 0.29
CA GLN A 338 -11.12 0.99 -0.41
C GLN A 338 -11.07 0.17 -1.72
N VAL A 339 -10.51 -1.05 -1.63
CA VAL A 339 -10.34 -1.97 -2.76
C VAL A 339 -11.11 -3.24 -2.53
N LEU A 340 -11.95 -3.59 -3.49
CA LEU A 340 -12.64 -4.88 -3.55
C LEU A 340 -11.84 -5.83 -4.44
N ALA A 341 -11.49 -7.00 -3.91
CA ALA A 341 -10.91 -8.10 -4.65
C ALA A 341 -11.97 -9.19 -4.88
N ALA A 342 -12.00 -9.76 -6.07
CA ALA A 342 -12.85 -10.90 -6.38
C ALA A 342 -12.12 -11.95 -7.19
N GLY A 343 -12.35 -13.21 -6.85
CA GLY A 343 -11.77 -14.37 -7.54
C GLY A 343 -12.70 -14.91 -8.61
N THR A 344 -12.13 -15.24 -9.79
CA THR A 344 -12.89 -15.78 -10.91
C THR A 344 -12.72 -17.30 -11.07
N SER A 345 -13.64 -17.90 -11.79
CA SER A 345 -13.58 -19.33 -12.18
C SER A 345 -12.44 -19.66 -13.15
N ARG A 346 -11.80 -18.65 -13.73
CA ARG A 346 -10.69 -18.77 -14.69
C ARG A 346 -9.33 -18.41 -14.10
N GLY A 347 -9.24 -18.24 -12.78
CA GLY A 347 -7.97 -17.92 -12.12
C GLY A 347 -7.57 -16.45 -12.19
N ARG A 348 -8.50 -15.54 -12.47
CA ARG A 348 -8.21 -14.11 -12.46
C ARG A 348 -8.71 -13.45 -11.18
N VAL A 349 -7.89 -12.57 -10.63
CA VAL A 349 -8.25 -11.72 -9.50
C VAL A 349 -8.65 -10.36 -10.04
N ALA A 350 -9.92 -10.03 -9.92
CA ALA A 350 -10.45 -8.73 -10.29
C ALA A 350 -10.34 -7.76 -9.11
N LEU A 351 -9.86 -6.55 -9.35
CA LEU A 351 -9.66 -5.53 -8.34
C LEU A 351 -10.42 -4.26 -8.74
N TRP A 352 -11.36 -3.83 -7.91
CA TRP A 352 -12.07 -2.57 -8.07
C TRP A 352 -11.65 -1.59 -6.99
N HIS A 353 -11.22 -0.40 -7.40
CA HIS A 353 -11.03 0.73 -6.50
C HIS A 353 -12.33 1.51 -6.37
N MET A 354 -12.71 1.78 -5.13
CA MET A 354 -13.81 2.66 -4.80
C MET A 354 -13.32 4.11 -4.85
N VAL A 355 -13.91 4.92 -5.72
CA VAL A 355 -13.61 6.36 -5.88
C VAL A 355 -14.86 7.15 -5.56
N THR A 356 -14.76 8.09 -4.65
CA THR A 356 -15.85 9.00 -4.31
C THR A 356 -15.71 10.25 -5.17
N VAL A 357 -16.68 10.52 -6.04
CA VAL A 357 -16.72 11.72 -6.87
C VAL A 357 -17.79 12.65 -6.31
N SER A 358 -17.41 13.87 -5.97
CA SER A 358 -18.35 14.90 -5.54
C SER A 358 -18.93 15.59 -6.77
N ASP A 359 -20.25 15.49 -6.99
CA ASP A 359 -20.95 16.26 -8.01
C ASP A 359 -20.99 17.73 -7.65
N GLN A 360 -21.18 18.62 -8.67
CA GLN A 360 -21.30 20.09 -8.50
C GLN A 360 -22.42 20.51 -7.52
N LYS A 361 -23.25 19.57 -7.07
CA LYS A 361 -24.32 19.78 -6.08
C LYS A 361 -23.94 19.33 -4.67
N GLY A 362 -22.70 18.86 -4.46
CA GLY A 362 -22.23 18.39 -3.15
C GLY A 362 -22.63 16.95 -2.79
N ASP A 363 -23.33 16.24 -3.68
CA ASP A 363 -23.67 14.83 -3.46
C ASP A 363 -22.46 13.94 -3.85
N ALA A 364 -21.97 13.15 -2.90
CA ALA A 364 -20.88 12.21 -3.13
C ALA A 364 -21.42 10.94 -3.78
N LYS A 365 -20.98 10.63 -5.02
CA LYS A 365 -21.29 9.36 -5.69
C LYS A 365 -20.11 8.44 -5.65
N ILE A 366 -20.37 7.16 -5.35
CA ILE A 366 -19.39 6.10 -5.35
C ILE A 366 -19.26 5.56 -6.77
N HIS A 367 -18.03 5.58 -7.30
CA HIS A 367 -17.66 4.94 -8.56
C HIS A 367 -16.65 3.82 -8.30
N TRP A 368 -16.77 2.73 -9.03
CA TRP A 368 -15.85 1.61 -8.97
C TRP A 368 -15.05 1.52 -10.25
N LYS A 369 -13.72 1.47 -10.10
CA LYS A 369 -12.81 1.36 -11.22
C LYS A 369 -12.13 0.00 -11.21
N LEU A 370 -12.42 -0.80 -12.25
CA LEU A 370 -11.79 -2.11 -12.45
C LEU A 370 -10.35 -1.94 -12.97
N GLN A 371 -9.43 -2.72 -12.43
CA GLN A 371 -8.03 -2.81 -12.86
C GLN A 371 -7.79 -4.01 -13.77
N THR A 372 -6.62 -4.05 -14.42
CA THR A 372 -6.14 -5.26 -15.08
C THR A 372 -5.99 -6.39 -14.06
N PRO A 373 -6.43 -7.64 -14.41
CA PRO A 373 -6.40 -8.74 -13.46
C PRO A 373 -4.98 -9.19 -13.12
N ALA A 374 -4.82 -9.70 -11.91
CA ALA A 374 -3.72 -10.61 -11.60
C ALA A 374 -4.15 -12.03 -11.94
N GLU A 375 -3.25 -12.83 -12.54
CA GLU A 375 -3.54 -14.21 -12.96
C GLU A 375 -2.96 -15.20 -11.94
N VAL A 376 -3.75 -16.22 -11.59
CA VAL A 376 -3.40 -17.33 -10.72
C VAL A 376 -3.86 -18.62 -11.38
N GLU A 377 -3.11 -19.69 -11.24
CA GLU A 377 -3.46 -20.98 -11.82
C GLU A 377 -4.68 -21.59 -11.12
N GLY A 378 -5.68 -22.02 -11.89
CA GLY A 378 -6.86 -22.73 -11.39
C GLY A 378 -8.04 -21.84 -11.02
N ASN A 379 -9.15 -22.48 -10.62
CA ASN A 379 -10.36 -21.81 -10.18
C ASN A 379 -10.18 -21.25 -8.76
N ILE A 380 -10.43 -19.96 -8.57
CA ILE A 380 -10.28 -19.31 -7.27
C ILE A 380 -11.50 -19.57 -6.40
N SER A 381 -11.27 -20.13 -5.21
CA SER A 381 -12.30 -20.48 -4.23
C SER A 381 -12.40 -19.52 -3.06
N GLN A 382 -11.27 -18.94 -2.64
CA GLN A 382 -11.20 -18.01 -1.51
C GLN A 382 -10.20 -16.89 -1.76
N LEU A 383 -10.50 -15.73 -1.22
CA LEU A 383 -9.64 -14.55 -1.18
C LEU A 383 -9.66 -13.94 0.22
N GLN A 384 -8.52 -13.47 0.69
CA GLN A 384 -8.45 -12.71 1.93
C GLN A 384 -7.33 -11.67 1.90
N TRP A 385 -7.68 -10.41 2.15
CA TRP A 385 -6.69 -9.36 2.41
C TRP A 385 -5.93 -9.62 3.71
N GLY A 386 -4.63 -9.38 3.68
CA GLY A 386 -3.75 -9.58 4.83
C GLY A 386 -3.79 -8.45 5.85
N SER A 387 -3.02 -8.63 6.93
CA SER A 387 -2.77 -7.62 7.98
C SER A 387 -2.16 -6.33 7.41
N SER A 388 -1.32 -6.47 6.41
CA SER A 388 -0.83 -5.38 5.60
C SER A 388 -1.69 -5.24 4.35
N SER A 389 -2.20 -4.04 4.10
CA SER A 389 -3.10 -3.75 2.98
C SER A 389 -2.53 -4.02 1.59
N HIS A 390 -1.23 -4.34 1.50
CA HIS A 390 -0.57 -4.71 0.24
C HIS A 390 -0.47 -6.22 0.01
N LEU A 391 -1.00 -7.07 0.91
CA LEU A 391 -0.99 -8.53 0.79
C LEU A 391 -2.40 -9.07 0.58
N LEU A 392 -2.56 -9.93 -0.41
CA LEU A 392 -3.80 -10.63 -0.70
C LEU A 392 -3.51 -12.13 -0.86
N ALA A 393 -4.08 -12.98 -0.01
CA ALA A 393 -4.02 -14.42 -0.21
C ALA A 393 -5.11 -14.89 -1.16
N VAL A 394 -4.74 -15.75 -2.08
CA VAL A 394 -5.61 -16.34 -3.09
C VAL A 394 -5.52 -17.86 -2.99
N CYS A 395 -6.63 -18.50 -2.68
CA CYS A 395 -6.74 -19.95 -2.69
C CYS A 395 -7.42 -20.40 -3.99
N SER A 396 -6.73 -21.20 -4.77
CA SER A 396 -7.26 -21.79 -5.98
C SER A 396 -7.29 -23.32 -5.88
N SER A 397 -7.94 -23.97 -6.85
CA SER A 397 -7.95 -25.44 -6.96
C SER A 397 -6.57 -26.07 -7.16
N SER A 398 -5.57 -25.29 -7.59
CA SER A 398 -4.22 -25.77 -7.88
C SER A 398 -3.19 -25.38 -6.83
N CYS A 399 -3.34 -24.22 -6.19
CA CYS A 399 -2.33 -23.67 -5.28
C CYS A 399 -2.88 -22.55 -4.40
N VAL A 400 -2.11 -22.19 -3.39
CA VAL A 400 -2.29 -20.94 -2.68
C VAL A 400 -1.19 -19.98 -3.10
N VAL A 401 -1.57 -18.73 -3.39
CA VAL A 401 -0.67 -17.67 -3.82
C VAL A 401 -0.88 -16.45 -2.94
N ILE A 402 0.21 -15.84 -2.51
CA ILE A 402 0.19 -14.55 -1.85
C ILE A 402 0.54 -13.50 -2.91
N LEU A 403 -0.41 -12.63 -3.23
CA LEU A 403 -0.20 -11.48 -4.08
C LEU A 403 0.28 -10.31 -3.23
N SER A 404 1.47 -9.82 -3.56
CA SER A 404 2.10 -8.70 -2.86
C SER A 404 2.13 -7.49 -3.79
N GLU A 405 1.51 -6.39 -3.38
CA GLU A 405 1.47 -5.16 -4.15
C GLU A 405 2.81 -4.43 -4.05
N HIS A 406 3.37 -4.08 -5.20
CA HIS A 406 4.59 -3.29 -5.32
C HIS A 406 4.41 -2.15 -6.31
N VAL A 407 5.08 -1.05 -6.04
CA VAL A 407 5.22 0.03 -7.03
C VAL A 407 6.35 -0.36 -7.98
N MET A 408 6.10 -0.27 -9.29
CA MET A 408 7.10 -0.51 -10.31
C MET A 408 8.31 0.39 -10.09
N CYS A 409 9.48 -0.19 -10.03
CA CYS A 409 10.71 0.56 -9.86
C CYS A 409 11.21 1.12 -11.19
N SER A 410 11.87 2.26 -11.11
CA SER A 410 12.53 2.93 -12.23
C SER A 410 13.68 3.76 -11.72
N HIS A 411 14.69 3.93 -12.54
CA HIS A 411 15.85 4.76 -12.23
C HIS A 411 16.48 5.34 -13.50
N TYR A 412 17.00 6.54 -13.39
CA TYR A 412 17.77 7.20 -14.44
C TYR A 412 19.06 7.76 -13.84
N SER A 413 20.17 7.57 -14.55
CA SER A 413 21.43 8.23 -14.29
C SER A 413 22.35 8.13 -15.50
N GLN A 414 23.10 9.19 -15.78
CA GLN A 414 24.14 9.23 -16.81
C GLN A 414 23.68 8.76 -18.19
N GLN A 415 22.51 9.22 -18.65
CA GLN A 415 21.93 8.87 -19.96
C GLN A 415 21.49 7.39 -20.06
N MET A 416 21.41 6.68 -18.94
CA MET A 416 20.85 5.33 -18.85
C MET A 416 19.55 5.36 -18.05
N ALA A 417 18.51 4.75 -18.58
CA ALA A 417 17.23 4.59 -17.89
C ALA A 417 16.86 3.11 -17.74
N ALA A 418 16.31 2.75 -16.60
CA ALA A 418 15.69 1.44 -16.35
C ALA A 418 14.27 1.63 -15.89
N VAL A 419 13.34 0.89 -16.47
CA VAL A 419 11.93 0.87 -16.10
C VAL A 419 11.45 -0.57 -15.99
N GLN A 420 10.88 -0.91 -14.87
CA GLN A 420 10.27 -2.23 -14.67
C GLN A 420 8.96 -2.32 -15.46
N LEU A 421 8.78 -3.38 -16.23
CA LEU A 421 7.59 -3.65 -17.06
C LEU A 421 6.65 -4.65 -16.40
N THR A 422 7.24 -5.73 -15.87
CA THR A 422 6.56 -6.81 -15.17
C THR A 422 7.35 -7.16 -13.91
N PRO A 423 6.87 -8.01 -13.03
CA PRO A 423 7.64 -8.45 -11.86
C PRO A 423 9.06 -8.93 -12.17
N THR A 424 9.29 -9.51 -13.35
CA THR A 424 10.57 -10.11 -13.75
C THR A 424 11.22 -9.47 -14.98
N GLN A 425 10.68 -8.36 -15.48
CA GLN A 425 11.14 -7.77 -16.74
C GLN A 425 11.49 -6.29 -16.57
N LEU A 426 12.66 -5.91 -17.07
CA LEU A 426 13.15 -4.54 -17.16
C LEU A 426 13.29 -4.08 -18.63
N SER A 427 12.92 -2.85 -18.89
CA SER A 427 13.29 -2.11 -20.08
C SER A 427 14.47 -1.18 -19.75
N LEU A 428 15.55 -1.31 -20.49
CA LEU A 428 16.74 -0.48 -20.38
C LEU A 428 16.90 0.36 -21.64
N ALA A 429 17.11 1.65 -21.47
CA ALA A 429 17.35 2.60 -22.56
C ALA A 429 18.67 3.32 -22.34
N ASN A 430 19.59 3.23 -23.30
CA ASN A 430 20.82 4.01 -23.32
C ASN A 430 20.70 5.12 -24.37
N PHE A 431 20.63 6.36 -23.92
CA PHE A 431 20.43 7.52 -24.78
C PHE A 431 21.70 7.99 -25.48
N ASN A 432 22.90 7.60 -25.00
CA ASN A 432 24.17 7.88 -25.65
C ASN A 432 24.37 7.03 -26.91
N THR A 433 23.98 5.75 -26.82
CA THR A 433 24.14 4.79 -27.94
C THR A 433 22.83 4.57 -28.69
N ASN A 434 21.74 5.17 -28.24
CA ASN A 434 20.37 4.98 -28.74
C ASN A 434 19.99 3.51 -28.83
N THR A 435 20.35 2.72 -27.80
CA THR A 435 20.03 1.29 -27.69
C THR A 435 18.96 1.05 -26.67
N HIS A 436 18.08 0.06 -26.96
CA HIS A 436 17.02 -0.39 -26.07
C HIS A 436 17.13 -1.89 -25.88
N ILE A 437 17.08 -2.34 -24.62
CA ILE A 437 17.21 -3.73 -24.24
C ILE A 437 16.02 -4.07 -23.35
N THR A 438 15.34 -5.18 -23.61
CA THR A 438 14.41 -5.80 -22.68
C THR A 438 15.10 -6.99 -22.03
N PHE A 439 15.15 -6.95 -20.71
CA PHE A 439 15.89 -7.91 -19.90
C PHE A 439 14.94 -8.67 -18.97
N HIS A 440 15.08 -9.99 -18.91
CA HIS A 440 14.32 -10.86 -18.01
C HIS A 440 15.21 -11.35 -16.87
N THR A 441 14.66 -11.35 -15.67
CA THR A 441 15.27 -11.95 -14.47
C THR A 441 14.52 -13.21 -14.06
N ASP A 442 15.20 -14.16 -13.45
CA ASP A 442 14.60 -15.39 -12.93
C ASP A 442 13.78 -15.16 -11.65
N THR A 443 13.97 -14.02 -11.01
CA THR A 443 13.30 -13.65 -9.76
C THR A 443 12.64 -12.28 -9.88
N HIS A 444 11.69 -11.98 -8.98
CA HIS A 444 11.01 -10.69 -8.92
C HIS A 444 11.98 -9.54 -8.65
N ILE A 445 11.80 -8.44 -9.37
CA ILE A 445 12.58 -7.22 -9.22
C ILE A 445 11.88 -6.31 -8.21
N ARG A 446 12.58 -5.91 -7.15
CA ARG A 446 12.08 -4.99 -6.12
C ARG A 446 12.70 -3.61 -6.19
N ALA A 447 13.93 -3.51 -6.65
CA ALA A 447 14.60 -2.24 -6.89
C ALA A 447 15.57 -2.37 -8.05
N VAL A 448 15.80 -1.27 -8.75
CA VAL A 448 16.80 -1.15 -9.80
C VAL A 448 17.53 0.17 -9.66
N GLN A 449 18.84 0.13 -9.86
CA GLN A 449 19.68 1.31 -9.96
C GLN A 449 20.60 1.16 -11.17
N VAL A 450 20.80 2.24 -11.90
CA VAL A 450 21.64 2.22 -13.10
C VAL A 450 22.66 3.33 -13.08
N THR A 451 23.82 3.06 -13.69
CA THR A 451 24.78 4.05 -14.18
C THR A 451 25.04 3.75 -15.65
N LYS A 452 25.86 4.54 -16.33
CA LYS A 452 26.22 4.26 -17.72
C LYS A 452 26.85 2.88 -17.93
N ASP A 453 27.52 2.34 -16.91
CA ASP A 453 28.33 1.11 -16.98
C ASP A 453 27.76 -0.04 -16.15
N MET A 454 26.73 0.18 -15.35
CA MET A 454 26.25 -0.80 -14.39
C MET A 454 24.72 -0.77 -14.23
N VAL A 455 24.13 -1.97 -14.09
CA VAL A 455 22.72 -2.18 -13.71
C VAL A 455 22.71 -3.06 -12.47
N ALA A 456 22.26 -2.53 -11.33
CA ALA A 456 22.08 -3.28 -10.10
C ALA A 456 20.60 -3.57 -9.87
N VAL A 457 20.26 -4.83 -9.70
CA VAL A 457 18.89 -5.32 -9.49
C VAL A 457 18.81 -6.03 -8.16
N TRP A 458 17.85 -5.64 -7.33
CA TRP A 458 17.58 -6.25 -6.04
C TRP A 458 16.24 -7.02 -6.08
N ASN A 459 16.24 -8.26 -5.62
CA ASN A 459 15.04 -9.11 -5.55
C ASN A 459 14.44 -9.25 -4.14
N GLY A 460 14.96 -8.52 -3.16
CA GLY A 460 14.58 -8.61 -1.75
C GLY A 460 15.55 -9.42 -0.88
N LYS A 461 16.33 -10.32 -1.47
CA LYS A 461 17.34 -11.17 -0.77
C LYS A 461 18.73 -11.01 -1.35
N TYR A 462 18.83 -10.78 -2.67
CA TYR A 462 20.11 -10.68 -3.39
C TYR A 462 20.14 -9.42 -4.25
N ILE A 463 21.30 -8.82 -4.35
CA ILE A 463 21.64 -7.82 -5.36
C ILE A 463 22.45 -8.53 -6.44
N THR A 464 22.00 -8.46 -7.68
CA THR A 464 22.73 -8.94 -8.85
C THR A 464 23.12 -7.75 -9.71
N VAL A 465 24.38 -7.69 -10.07
CA VAL A 465 24.98 -6.60 -10.83
C VAL A 465 25.28 -7.07 -12.23
N TYR A 466 24.89 -6.27 -13.20
CA TYR A 466 25.08 -6.51 -14.62
C TYR A 466 25.86 -5.36 -15.25
N GLU A 467 26.68 -5.69 -16.24
CA GLU A 467 27.39 -4.74 -17.11
C GLU A 467 26.74 -4.77 -18.50
N PRO A 468 26.29 -3.62 -19.03
CA PRO A 468 25.76 -3.53 -20.38
C PRO A 468 26.85 -3.69 -21.42
N SER A 469 26.66 -4.61 -22.38
CA SER A 469 27.56 -4.81 -23.52
C SER A 469 26.75 -4.90 -24.82
N GLY A 470 26.66 -3.79 -25.54
CA GLY A 470 25.84 -3.71 -26.74
C GLY A 470 24.35 -3.94 -26.44
N GLN A 471 23.79 -5.06 -26.92
CA GLN A 471 22.38 -5.45 -26.69
C GLN A 471 22.23 -6.56 -25.62
N THR A 472 23.28 -6.88 -24.89
CA THR A 472 23.30 -7.93 -23.87
C THR A 472 23.72 -7.37 -22.51
N LEU A 473 23.32 -8.07 -21.44
CA LEU A 473 23.76 -7.81 -20.07
C LEU A 473 24.54 -9.02 -19.56
N HIS A 474 25.70 -8.77 -19.01
CA HIS A 474 26.54 -9.79 -18.40
C HIS A 474 26.55 -9.62 -16.89
N SER A 475 26.24 -10.66 -16.14
CA SER A 475 26.33 -10.65 -14.68
C SER A 475 27.79 -10.56 -14.25
N THR A 476 28.12 -9.53 -13.47
CA THR A 476 29.48 -9.29 -12.93
C THR A 476 29.60 -9.68 -11.47
N GLY A 477 28.50 -9.83 -10.76
CA GLY A 477 28.48 -10.25 -9.36
C GLY A 477 27.08 -10.39 -8.81
N SER A 478 26.96 -11.16 -7.73
CA SER A 478 25.74 -11.30 -6.95
C SER A 478 26.09 -11.54 -5.50
N PHE A 479 25.35 -10.92 -4.59
CA PHE A 479 25.57 -11.08 -3.15
C PHE A 479 24.28 -10.91 -2.36
N GLN A 480 24.22 -11.55 -1.20
CA GLN A 480 23.06 -11.46 -0.31
C GLN A 480 22.94 -10.05 0.29
N CYS A 481 21.75 -9.49 0.24
CA CYS A 481 21.43 -8.19 0.81
C CYS A 481 19.92 -8.05 1.04
N GLU A 482 19.55 -7.74 2.26
CA GLU A 482 18.15 -7.49 2.66
C GLU A 482 17.88 -5.99 2.85
N SER A 483 18.71 -5.14 2.26
CA SER A 483 18.64 -3.69 2.40
C SER A 483 17.36 -3.12 1.79
N PRO A 484 16.58 -2.30 2.53
CA PRO A 484 15.39 -1.65 1.99
C PRO A 484 15.70 -0.51 1.03
N ALA A 485 16.94 -0.04 0.95
CA ALA A 485 17.38 1.03 0.06
C ALA A 485 18.66 0.66 -0.67
N LEU A 486 18.75 1.07 -1.93
CA LEU A 486 19.84 0.79 -2.83
C LEU A 486 20.23 2.07 -3.59
N ALA A 487 21.51 2.35 -3.68
CA ALA A 487 22.06 3.39 -4.56
C ALA A 487 23.36 2.90 -5.21
N VAL A 488 23.71 3.48 -6.32
CA VAL A 488 24.94 3.16 -7.06
C VAL A 488 25.68 4.44 -7.45
N HIS A 489 27.00 4.38 -7.43
CA HIS A 489 27.87 5.47 -7.94
C HIS A 489 29.15 4.85 -8.44
N GLU A 490 29.50 5.10 -9.71
CA GLU A 490 30.63 4.45 -10.39
C GLU A 490 30.57 2.91 -10.24
N GLU A 491 31.57 2.28 -9.63
CA GLU A 491 31.64 0.84 -9.38
C GLU A 491 31.15 0.46 -7.97
N ASN A 492 30.62 1.40 -7.19
CA ASN A 492 30.24 1.17 -5.82
C ASN A 492 28.73 1.02 -5.66
N ILE A 493 28.35 0.09 -4.77
CA ILE A 493 26.96 -0.17 -4.40
C ILE A 493 26.79 0.23 -2.93
N TYR A 494 25.78 1.04 -2.68
CA TYR A 494 25.41 1.57 -1.36
C TYR A 494 24.17 0.84 -0.87
N THR A 495 24.30 0.19 0.30
CA THR A 495 23.23 -0.55 0.95
C THR A 495 23.09 -0.10 2.40
N VAL A 496 21.90 -0.23 2.98
CA VAL A 496 21.64 0.14 4.37
C VAL A 496 21.56 -1.09 5.26
N GLU A 497 22.07 -0.94 6.47
CA GLU A 497 21.88 -1.84 7.61
C GLU A 497 21.46 -1.01 8.82
N PRO A 498 21.03 -1.63 9.91
CA PRO A 498 20.80 -0.88 11.14
C PRO A 498 22.02 -0.03 11.51
N ASN A 499 21.79 1.27 11.74
CA ASN A 499 22.75 2.32 12.07
C ASN A 499 23.93 2.58 11.10
N ARG A 500 23.91 2.04 9.87
CA ARG A 500 25.02 2.26 8.92
C ARG A 500 24.61 2.13 7.47
N VAL A 501 25.39 2.80 6.61
CA VAL A 501 25.40 2.55 5.17
C VAL A 501 26.68 1.80 4.83
N GLN A 502 26.57 0.74 4.05
CA GLN A 502 27.72 -0.05 3.56
C GLN A 502 28.03 0.32 2.11
N ILE A 503 29.28 0.57 1.83
CA ILE A 503 29.80 0.75 0.48
C ILE A 503 30.42 -0.56 0.05
N ARG A 504 29.91 -1.16 -1.02
CA ARG A 504 30.30 -2.50 -1.49
C ARG A 504 30.79 -2.49 -2.93
N THR A 505 31.59 -3.49 -3.29
CA THR A 505 31.91 -3.82 -4.68
C THR A 505 30.73 -4.55 -5.33
N PRO A 506 30.72 -4.70 -6.68
CA PRO A 506 29.75 -5.54 -7.39
C PRO A 506 29.71 -7.01 -6.91
N GLN A 507 30.80 -7.51 -6.32
CA GLN A 507 30.90 -8.86 -5.75
C GLN A 507 30.49 -8.92 -4.27
N GLY A 508 30.05 -7.78 -3.69
CA GLY A 508 29.56 -7.73 -2.31
C GLY A 508 30.62 -7.46 -1.23
N THR A 509 31.89 -7.27 -1.60
CA THR A 509 32.95 -6.94 -0.62
C THR A 509 32.73 -5.53 -0.08
N VAL A 510 32.68 -5.40 1.25
CA VAL A 510 32.54 -4.13 1.93
C VAL A 510 33.84 -3.34 1.85
N LYS A 511 33.78 -2.12 1.28
CA LYS A 511 34.91 -1.19 1.17
C LYS A 511 34.97 -0.20 2.33
N GLN A 512 33.78 0.29 2.76
CA GLN A 512 33.68 1.34 3.78
C GLN A 512 32.32 1.23 4.50
N LEU A 513 32.28 1.68 5.76
CA LEU A 513 31.07 1.81 6.57
C LEU A 513 30.86 3.29 6.90
N LEU A 514 29.65 3.79 6.65
CA LEU A 514 29.20 5.11 7.08
C LEU A 514 28.27 4.92 8.29
N VAL A 515 28.78 5.20 9.49
CA VAL A 515 28.09 4.89 10.74
C VAL A 515 27.24 6.06 11.19
N PHE A 516 26.04 5.76 11.69
CA PHE A 516 25.11 6.68 12.34
C PHE A 516 25.02 6.32 13.82
N SER A 517 24.91 7.32 14.69
CA SER A 517 24.68 7.11 16.11
C SER A 517 23.26 6.63 16.38
N GLU A 518 23.01 6.05 17.53
CA GLU A 518 21.67 5.61 17.94
C GLU A 518 20.66 6.77 17.95
N ALA A 519 21.09 7.98 18.28
CA ALA A 519 20.25 9.19 18.24
C ALA A 519 19.89 9.64 16.81
N GLU A 520 20.76 9.37 15.82
CA GLU A 520 20.50 9.68 14.40
C GLU A 520 19.60 8.64 13.73
N GLY A 521 19.40 7.48 14.34
CA GLY A 521 18.54 6.40 13.85
C GLY A 521 19.14 5.59 12.72
N ASN A 522 18.27 4.82 12.03
CA ASN A 522 18.67 3.92 10.98
C ASN A 522 18.51 4.58 9.61
N PRO A 523 19.52 4.49 8.72
CA PRO A 523 19.37 4.94 7.33
C PRO A 523 18.24 4.17 6.63
N THR A 524 17.36 4.88 5.93
CA THR A 524 16.24 4.30 5.18
C THR A 524 16.15 4.81 3.76
N LEU A 525 16.68 6.01 3.48
CA LEU A 525 16.65 6.65 2.18
C LEU A 525 18.07 6.92 1.69
N LEU A 526 18.34 6.51 0.46
CA LEU A 526 19.59 6.77 -0.26
C LEU A 526 19.28 7.42 -1.60
N SER A 527 20.00 8.46 -1.95
CA SER A 527 19.93 9.11 -3.26
C SER A 527 21.30 9.64 -3.67
N VAL A 528 21.72 9.33 -4.88
CA VAL A 528 22.95 9.84 -5.47
C VAL A 528 22.61 10.83 -6.57
N CYS A 529 23.28 11.99 -6.58
CA CYS A 529 23.28 12.93 -7.68
C CYS A 529 24.71 13.44 -7.90
N GLY A 530 25.19 13.37 -9.13
CA GLY A 530 26.59 13.62 -9.42
C GLY A 530 27.50 12.70 -8.59
N SER A 531 28.39 13.29 -7.81
CA SER A 531 29.30 12.56 -6.88
C SER A 531 28.93 12.78 -5.40
N TYR A 532 27.65 12.91 -5.10
CA TYR A 532 27.17 13.15 -3.74
C TYR A 532 26.07 12.16 -3.37
N LEU A 533 26.13 11.65 -2.16
CA LEU A 533 25.14 10.73 -1.57
C LEU A 533 24.36 11.46 -0.47
N ALA A 534 23.07 11.56 -0.65
CA ALA A 534 22.14 11.99 0.40
C ALA A 534 21.56 10.79 1.15
N VAL A 535 21.56 10.84 2.46
CA VAL A 535 21.02 9.80 3.35
C VAL A 535 19.97 10.41 4.26
N GLY A 536 18.80 9.76 4.33
CA GLY A 536 17.75 10.06 5.31
C GLY A 536 17.55 8.89 6.26
N THR A 537 17.25 9.17 7.54
CA THR A 537 17.03 8.16 8.57
C THR A 537 15.57 8.06 9.00
N ASP A 538 15.22 6.99 9.70
CA ASP A 538 13.90 6.76 10.29
C ASP A 538 13.54 7.76 11.42
N THR A 539 14.54 8.41 12.00
CA THR A 539 14.37 9.48 13.01
C THR A 539 14.42 10.89 12.38
N CYS A 540 14.26 10.99 11.07
CA CYS A 540 14.25 12.25 10.31
C CYS A 540 15.55 13.05 10.36
N HIS A 541 16.69 12.38 10.51
CA HIS A 541 18.00 12.99 10.33
C HIS A 541 18.43 12.89 8.86
N ILE A 542 19.14 13.88 8.39
CA ILE A 542 19.71 13.93 7.04
C ILE A 542 21.23 14.16 7.10
N ARG A 543 21.93 13.56 6.15
CA ARG A 543 23.38 13.69 6.02
C ARG A 543 23.79 13.53 4.56
N VAL A 544 24.80 14.30 4.13
CA VAL A 544 25.35 14.21 2.79
C VAL A 544 26.80 13.78 2.84
N PHE A 545 27.20 12.98 1.87
CA PHE A 545 28.56 12.48 1.72
C PHE A 545 29.11 12.85 0.36
N ASP A 546 30.34 13.33 0.35
CA ASP A 546 31.15 13.57 -0.84
C ASP A 546 31.82 12.26 -1.28
N LEU A 547 31.53 11.81 -2.48
CA LEU A 547 32.03 10.58 -3.10
C LEU A 547 33.18 10.84 -4.10
N THR A 548 33.63 12.07 -4.28
CA THR A 548 34.71 12.44 -5.23
C THR A 548 36.05 11.87 -4.82
N ARG A 549 36.19 11.45 -3.56
CA ARG A 549 37.43 10.91 -2.98
C ARG A 549 37.35 9.38 -2.87
N ARG A 550 38.53 8.77 -2.68
CA ARG A 550 38.63 7.31 -2.48
C ARG A 550 37.76 6.79 -1.33
N GLU A 551 37.61 7.61 -0.29
CA GLU A 551 36.70 7.34 0.83
C GLU A 551 35.62 8.41 0.88
N ALA A 552 34.38 7.99 1.03
CA ALA A 552 33.24 8.87 1.22
C ALA A 552 33.39 9.68 2.51
N LYS A 553 33.25 11.00 2.42
CA LYS A 553 33.34 11.93 3.57
C LYS A 553 32.05 12.67 3.77
N ALA A 554 31.62 12.79 5.04
CA ALA A 554 30.47 13.60 5.40
C ALA A 554 30.71 15.08 5.06
N MET A 555 29.72 15.70 4.45
CA MET A 555 29.63 17.15 4.27
C MET A 555 28.75 17.75 5.35
N GLY A 556 29.29 18.73 6.07
CA GLY A 556 28.55 19.35 7.16
C GLY A 556 28.28 18.41 8.35
N VAL A 557 27.33 18.80 9.17
CA VAL A 557 26.89 18.06 10.36
C VAL A 557 25.56 17.37 10.04
N THR A 558 25.30 16.22 10.67
CA THR A 558 23.99 15.57 10.60
C THR A 558 22.92 16.51 11.15
N LYS A 559 21.84 16.71 10.39
CA LYS A 559 20.77 17.62 10.74
C LYS A 559 19.50 16.86 11.12
N ASN A 560 18.93 17.21 12.28
CA ASN A 560 17.62 16.74 12.69
C ASN A 560 16.53 17.65 12.12
N LEU A 561 15.73 17.15 11.21
CA LEU A 561 14.66 17.95 10.60
C LEU A 561 13.43 18.11 11.49
N SER A 562 13.25 17.25 12.49
CA SER A 562 12.14 17.37 13.44
C SER A 562 12.24 18.63 14.30
N GLU A 563 13.43 19.22 14.42
CA GLU A 563 13.65 20.50 15.11
C GLU A 563 13.28 21.71 14.25
N LEU A 564 13.25 21.55 12.92
CA LEU A 564 13.03 22.64 11.97
C LEU A 564 11.62 22.62 11.35
N ILE A 565 11.03 21.44 11.21
CA ILE A 565 9.75 21.25 10.54
C ILE A 565 8.71 20.82 11.58
N PRO A 566 7.73 21.68 11.87
CA PRO A 566 6.62 21.30 12.75
C PRO A 566 5.77 20.20 12.09
N ASP A 567 5.22 19.31 12.91
CA ASP A 567 4.34 18.19 12.48
C ASP A 567 4.99 17.20 11.51
N LEU A 568 6.33 17.10 11.49
CA LEU A 568 7.06 16.12 10.70
C LEU A 568 6.76 14.71 11.22
N GLY A 569 6.19 13.88 10.36
CA GLY A 569 5.93 12.46 10.65
C GLY A 569 7.08 11.56 10.18
N ALA A 570 7.37 11.55 8.89
CA ALA A 570 8.45 10.75 8.31
C ALA A 570 9.02 11.38 7.03
N LEU A 571 10.27 11.06 6.72
CA LEU A 571 10.88 11.41 5.44
C LEU A 571 10.35 10.50 4.35
N ARG A 572 9.90 11.07 3.24
CA ARG A 572 9.39 10.38 2.07
C ARG A 572 10.43 10.28 0.96
N SER A 573 11.17 11.35 0.76
CA SER A 573 12.24 11.44 -0.23
C SER A 573 13.24 12.50 0.18
N VAL A 574 14.52 12.18 0.05
CA VAL A 574 15.63 13.11 0.27
C VAL A 574 16.55 13.01 -0.93
N LYS A 575 16.82 14.14 -1.60
CA LYS A 575 17.69 14.19 -2.77
C LYS A 575 18.64 15.40 -2.66
N CYS A 576 19.89 15.23 -3.09
CA CYS A 576 20.85 16.33 -3.19
C CYS A 576 20.96 16.82 -4.63
N ASN A 577 21.42 18.05 -4.79
CA ASN A 577 21.78 18.61 -6.10
C ASN A 577 23.16 18.11 -6.58
N ALA A 578 23.52 18.42 -7.81
CA ALA A 578 24.75 17.97 -8.44
C ALA A 578 26.05 18.46 -7.77
N SER A 579 26.00 19.49 -6.94
CA SER A 579 27.14 20.00 -6.16
C SER A 579 27.15 19.54 -4.71
N GLY A 580 26.09 18.84 -4.26
CA GLY A 580 25.95 18.40 -2.87
C GLY A 580 25.67 19.52 -1.86
N SER A 581 25.51 20.78 -2.32
CA SER A 581 25.31 21.94 -1.45
C SER A 581 23.90 22.09 -0.91
N GLN A 582 22.90 21.55 -1.63
CA GLN A 582 21.49 21.65 -1.29
C GLN A 582 20.79 20.30 -1.32
N LEU A 583 19.84 20.14 -0.41
CA LEU A 583 18.95 18.98 -0.33
C LEU A 583 17.51 19.40 -0.59
N SER A 584 16.78 18.60 -1.33
CA SER A 584 15.32 18.70 -1.42
C SER A 584 14.66 17.56 -0.68
N ILE A 585 13.57 17.86 0.05
CA ILE A 585 12.98 16.94 1.01
C ILE A 585 11.47 16.95 0.85
N LEU A 586 10.89 15.75 0.67
CA LEU A 586 9.45 15.49 0.77
C LEU A 586 9.17 14.71 2.05
N ILE A 587 8.12 15.08 2.74
CA ILE A 587 7.74 14.49 4.03
C ILE A 587 6.29 14.02 4.05
N THR A 588 5.98 13.18 5.05
CA THR A 588 4.62 12.96 5.54
C THR A 588 4.47 13.66 6.89
N GLN A 589 3.28 14.17 7.15
CA GLN A 589 2.91 14.74 8.45
C GLN A 589 2.67 13.62 9.47
N VAL A 590 2.59 13.97 10.75
CA VAL A 590 2.31 13.02 11.86
C VAL A 590 1.02 12.20 11.64
N ASN A 591 0.03 12.78 10.94
CA ASN A 591 -1.21 12.10 10.56
C ASN A 591 -1.04 11.09 9.39
N GLY A 592 0.18 10.90 8.87
CA GLY A 592 0.50 10.02 7.74
C GLY A 592 0.16 10.59 6.35
N ARG A 593 -0.37 11.81 6.27
CA ARG A 593 -0.67 12.46 4.98
C ARG A 593 0.59 13.09 4.38
N PRO A 594 0.75 13.06 3.03
CA PRO A 594 1.80 13.80 2.36
C PRO A 594 1.68 15.30 2.66
N ASP A 595 2.82 15.96 2.88
CA ASP A 595 2.84 17.42 3.03
C ASP A 595 2.76 18.09 1.65
N ASN A 596 2.14 19.26 1.59
CA ASN A 596 2.00 20.07 0.39
C ASN A 596 3.25 20.90 0.06
N LYS A 597 4.29 20.77 0.85
CA LYS A 597 5.53 21.55 0.74
C LYS A 597 6.67 20.71 0.19
N VAL A 598 7.55 21.36 -0.56
CA VAL A 598 8.89 20.87 -0.84
C VAL A 598 9.88 21.71 -0.05
N TYR A 599 10.66 21.05 0.79
CA TYR A 599 11.66 21.72 1.63
C TYR A 599 13.02 21.67 0.96
N PHE A 600 13.78 22.74 1.12
CA PHE A 600 15.15 22.88 0.62
C PHE A 600 16.06 23.24 1.78
N TYR A 601 17.04 22.41 2.04
CA TYR A 601 18.04 22.63 3.08
C TYR A 601 19.39 22.93 2.46
N ASP A 602 19.93 24.09 2.81
CA ASP A 602 21.28 24.51 2.43
C ASP A 602 22.28 24.06 3.49
N ILE A 603 23.26 23.25 3.07
CA ILE A 603 24.23 22.63 3.98
C ILE A 603 25.25 23.66 4.51
N GLU A 604 25.64 24.62 3.68
CA GLU A 604 26.67 25.60 4.04
C GLU A 604 26.09 26.69 4.95
N LEU A 605 24.88 27.15 4.64
CA LEU A 605 24.21 28.20 5.40
C LEU A 605 23.42 27.66 6.62
N ASP A 606 23.24 26.36 6.72
CA ASP A 606 22.38 25.70 7.73
C ASP A 606 20.96 26.29 7.79
N THR A 607 20.37 26.55 6.62
CA THR A 607 19.06 27.17 6.49
C THR A 607 18.08 26.27 5.77
N LEU A 608 16.81 26.32 6.21
CA LEU A 608 15.71 25.62 5.59
C LEU A 608 14.76 26.63 4.94
N SER A 609 14.44 26.42 3.68
CA SER A 609 13.40 27.14 2.94
C SER A 609 12.41 26.14 2.35
N TYR A 610 11.24 26.59 1.93
CA TYR A 610 10.27 25.72 1.30
C TYR A 610 9.40 26.45 0.28
N PHE A 611 8.85 25.68 -0.64
CA PHE A 611 7.75 26.12 -1.50
C PHE A 611 6.47 25.42 -1.04
N ASP A 612 5.45 26.23 -0.75
CA ASP A 612 4.15 25.71 -0.32
C ASP A 612 3.19 25.65 -1.50
N PHE A 613 2.91 24.45 -1.99
CA PHE A 613 1.95 24.20 -3.07
C PHE A 613 0.48 24.35 -2.65
N PHE A 614 0.18 24.46 -1.34
CA PHE A 614 -1.16 24.81 -0.92
C PHE A 614 -1.47 26.27 -1.23
N THR A 615 -0.52 27.15 -0.97
CA THR A 615 -0.63 28.60 -1.23
C THR A 615 -0.10 29.03 -2.60
N GLY A 616 0.75 28.21 -3.23
CA GLY A 616 1.44 28.52 -4.49
C GLY A 616 2.60 29.52 -4.31
N ARG A 617 3.18 29.63 -3.09
CA ARG A 617 4.22 30.63 -2.76
C ARG A 617 5.44 30.02 -2.07
N PRO A 618 6.64 30.60 -2.32
CA PRO A 618 7.81 30.32 -1.52
C PRO A 618 7.70 31.04 -0.17
N GLU A 619 8.02 30.35 0.92
CA GLU A 619 8.17 30.94 2.24
C GLU A 619 9.59 30.63 2.74
N SER A 620 10.35 31.65 3.10
CA SER A 620 11.63 31.51 3.78
C SER A 620 11.52 32.01 5.21
N SER A 621 12.20 31.34 6.13
CA SER A 621 12.26 31.72 7.53
C SER A 621 12.91 33.12 7.79
N LEU A 622 13.40 33.78 6.75
CA LEU A 622 14.22 35.02 6.86
C LEU A 622 13.70 36.24 6.08
N ALA A 623 12.57 36.18 5.36
CA ALA A 623 12.15 37.32 4.53
C ALA A 623 10.71 37.75 4.79
N GLN A 624 10.49 38.62 5.78
CA GLN A 624 9.38 39.59 5.74
C GLN A 624 9.84 40.81 4.93
N SER A 625 9.58 40.81 3.63
CA SER A 625 9.63 42.05 2.83
C SER A 625 8.36 42.13 1.97
N GLU A 626 7.57 43.18 2.29
CA GLU A 626 6.23 43.48 1.77
C GLU A 626 6.25 44.05 0.34
N ASP A 627 7.13 43.71 -0.57
CA ASP A 627 7.03 44.23 -1.93
C ASP A 627 7.61 43.21 -2.94
N SER A 628 6.73 42.34 -3.45
CA SER A 628 7.01 41.70 -4.74
C SER A 628 5.72 41.60 -5.56
N GLN A 629 5.82 42.17 -6.75
CA GLN A 629 4.81 42.28 -7.78
C GLN A 629 4.03 40.97 -7.97
N ARG A 630 2.70 41.06 -7.87
CA ARG A 630 1.75 40.00 -8.18
C ARG A 630 2.02 39.43 -9.57
N SER A 631 2.57 38.24 -9.65
CA SER A 631 2.66 37.51 -10.91
C SER A 631 1.38 36.69 -11.13
N GLN A 632 0.88 36.69 -12.34
CA GLN A 632 -0.37 36.02 -12.77
C GLN A 632 -0.35 34.49 -12.65
N CYS A 633 0.79 33.88 -12.24
CA CYS A 633 0.94 32.42 -12.07
C CYS A 633 0.48 31.87 -10.72
N GLU A 634 0.09 32.72 -9.76
CA GLU A 634 -0.24 32.29 -8.37
C GLU A 634 -1.44 31.35 -8.29
N GLY A 635 -2.41 31.40 -9.21
CA GLY A 635 -3.59 30.57 -9.17
C GLY A 635 -3.39 29.12 -9.65
N GLU A 636 -2.42 28.88 -10.52
CA GLU A 636 -2.22 27.58 -11.16
C GLU A 636 -1.40 26.59 -10.30
N LEU A 637 -0.53 27.13 -9.44
CA LEU A 637 0.33 26.37 -8.53
C LEU A 637 -0.30 26.13 -7.16
N ALA A 638 -1.42 26.79 -6.84
CA ALA A 638 -2.11 26.63 -5.57
C ALA A 638 -2.96 25.34 -5.52
N ALA A 639 -3.27 24.90 -4.29
CA ALA A 639 -4.07 23.71 -4.01
C ALA A 639 -3.50 22.41 -4.65
N ARG A 640 -2.20 22.20 -4.53
CA ARG A 640 -1.47 21.05 -5.07
C ARG A 640 -0.63 20.32 -4.02
N CYS A 641 -0.20 19.12 -4.36
CA CYS A 641 0.69 18.30 -3.54
C CYS A 641 1.84 17.73 -4.41
N PRO A 642 3.11 17.85 -3.98
CA PRO A 642 4.23 17.27 -4.69
C PRO A 642 4.26 15.74 -4.52
N VAL A 643 4.46 15.02 -5.62
CA VAL A 643 4.49 13.54 -5.64
C VAL A 643 5.86 12.98 -5.95
N SER A 644 6.65 13.66 -6.78
CA SER A 644 8.03 13.28 -7.09
C SER A 644 8.91 14.52 -7.24
N GLN A 645 10.21 14.30 -7.10
CA GLN A 645 11.20 15.38 -7.18
C GLN A 645 12.51 14.89 -7.78
N PHE A 646 13.17 15.78 -8.55
CA PHE A 646 14.46 15.48 -9.17
C PHE A 646 15.30 16.76 -9.28
N TRP A 647 16.61 16.60 -9.08
CA TRP A 647 17.61 17.60 -9.45
C TRP A 647 18.16 17.27 -10.83
N ASP A 648 18.60 18.29 -11.56
CA ASP A 648 19.37 18.09 -12.79
C ASP A 648 20.70 17.38 -12.47
N GLU A 649 21.08 16.42 -13.29
CA GLU A 649 22.30 15.63 -13.06
C GLU A 649 23.60 16.44 -13.14
N ASN A 650 23.58 17.56 -13.87
CA ASN A 650 24.77 18.37 -14.17
C ASN A 650 24.64 19.84 -13.73
N GLU A 651 23.43 20.39 -13.68
CA GLU A 651 23.16 21.77 -13.28
C GLU A 651 22.66 21.87 -11.83
N PRO A 652 23.49 22.26 -10.87
CA PRO A 652 23.14 22.22 -9.44
C PRO A 652 22.02 23.17 -9.04
N ARG A 653 21.68 24.17 -9.86
CA ARG A 653 20.63 25.15 -9.58
C ARG A 653 19.25 24.69 -10.01
N LEU A 654 19.14 23.68 -10.86
CA LEU A 654 17.89 23.32 -11.51
C LEU A 654 17.22 22.14 -10.82
N PHE A 655 15.98 22.36 -10.39
CA PHE A 655 15.15 21.39 -9.67
C PHE A 655 13.78 21.27 -10.32
N VAL A 656 13.21 20.07 -10.35
CA VAL A 656 11.89 19.82 -10.89
C VAL A 656 11.08 18.93 -9.94
N CYS A 657 9.78 19.20 -9.83
CA CYS A 657 8.84 18.31 -9.16
C CYS A 657 7.56 18.12 -9.97
N GLU A 658 6.97 16.97 -9.80
CA GLU A 658 5.62 16.63 -10.28
C GLU A 658 4.62 16.91 -9.17
N THR A 659 3.53 17.61 -9.47
CA THR A 659 2.48 17.95 -8.51
C THR A 659 1.12 17.53 -9.00
N VAL A 660 0.26 17.09 -8.07
CA VAL A 660 -1.13 16.73 -8.33
C VAL A 660 -2.08 17.72 -7.66
N SER A 661 -3.24 17.98 -8.26
CA SER A 661 -4.27 18.81 -7.66
C SER A 661 -4.84 18.17 -6.40
N LEU A 662 -5.04 18.95 -5.32
CA LEU A 662 -5.69 18.50 -4.09
C LEU A 662 -7.21 18.25 -4.26
N ASN A 663 -7.80 18.80 -5.32
CA ASN A 663 -9.20 18.60 -5.64
C ASN A 663 -9.47 17.26 -6.36
N SER A 664 -8.42 16.57 -6.83
CA SER A 664 -8.50 15.18 -7.26
C SER A 664 -8.20 14.30 -6.05
N ASP A 665 -9.18 13.50 -5.62
CA ASP A 665 -9.10 12.67 -4.40
C ASP A 665 -7.77 11.95 -4.24
N LEU A 666 -6.96 12.40 -3.29
CA LEU A 666 -5.62 11.87 -2.94
C LEU A 666 -5.63 10.44 -2.37
N HIS A 667 -6.79 9.80 -2.28
CA HIS A 667 -6.93 8.43 -1.74
C HIS A 667 -6.74 7.31 -2.78
N SER A 668 -6.55 7.63 -4.05
CA SER A 668 -6.16 6.62 -5.03
C SER A 668 -4.65 6.55 -5.15
N SER A 669 -4.04 5.56 -4.53
CA SER A 669 -2.63 5.18 -4.71
C SER A 669 -2.31 4.67 -6.13
N SER A 670 -3.26 4.75 -7.05
CA SER A 670 -3.06 4.47 -8.48
C SER A 670 -2.98 5.76 -9.28
N LEU A 671 -1.76 6.16 -9.62
CA LEU A 671 -1.42 7.21 -10.62
C LEU A 671 -2.00 6.97 -12.04
N SER A 672 -2.94 6.05 -12.20
CA SER A 672 -3.46 5.67 -13.50
C SER A 672 -4.82 6.32 -13.78
N GLN A 673 -4.82 7.44 -14.40
CA GLN A 673 -5.90 8.27 -14.97
C GLN A 673 -6.26 9.51 -14.15
N THR A 674 -5.34 10.44 -14.07
CA THR A 674 -5.68 11.86 -13.91
C THR A 674 -6.25 12.38 -15.23
N GLU A 675 -7.36 13.06 -15.15
CA GLU A 675 -7.94 13.78 -16.30
C GLU A 675 -6.93 14.80 -16.86
N LYS A 676 -7.06 15.16 -18.12
CA LYS A 676 -6.20 16.14 -18.82
C LYS A 676 -6.07 17.42 -17.97
N GLY A 677 -4.88 17.65 -17.35
CA GLY A 677 -4.57 18.89 -16.62
C GLY A 677 -4.32 18.75 -15.11
N ASP A 678 -4.56 17.60 -14.50
CA ASP A 678 -4.41 17.44 -13.04
C ASP A 678 -2.96 17.35 -12.54
N VAL A 679 -2.01 17.00 -13.40
CA VAL A 679 -0.58 16.89 -13.04
C VAL A 679 0.19 18.00 -13.70
N LEU A 680 0.87 18.83 -12.89
CA LEU A 680 1.84 19.82 -13.35
C LEU A 680 3.26 19.37 -13.06
N VAL A 681 4.14 19.65 -14.01
CA VAL A 681 5.60 19.57 -13.85
C VAL A 681 6.09 20.98 -13.62
N VAL A 682 6.67 21.22 -12.45
CA VAL A 682 7.11 22.56 -12.02
C VAL A 682 8.62 22.56 -11.83
N THR A 683 9.30 23.51 -12.48
CA THR A 683 10.75 23.65 -12.47
C THR A 683 11.17 24.93 -11.77
N PHE A 684 12.16 24.84 -10.90
CA PHE A 684 12.72 25.95 -10.13
C PHE A 684 14.21 26.10 -10.35
N PHE A 685 14.67 27.34 -10.34
CA PHE A 685 16.04 27.64 -9.96
C PHE A 685 16.13 27.76 -8.45
N VAL A 686 17.09 27.06 -7.86
CA VAL A 686 17.36 27.07 -6.42
C VAL A 686 18.77 27.55 -6.19
N THR A 687 18.91 28.71 -5.57
CA THR A 687 20.23 29.32 -5.34
C THR A 687 20.31 29.88 -3.93
N GLN A 688 21.52 30.01 -3.39
CA GLN A 688 21.76 30.62 -2.07
C GLN A 688 21.39 32.10 -2.05
N GLU A 689 21.70 32.81 -3.14
CA GLU A 689 21.55 34.27 -3.21
C GLU A 689 20.11 34.72 -3.45
N HIS A 690 19.39 34.01 -4.33
CA HIS A 690 18.04 34.40 -4.77
C HIS A 690 16.94 33.44 -4.27
N GLY A 691 17.30 32.40 -3.53
CA GLY A 691 16.33 31.42 -3.00
C GLY A 691 15.66 30.61 -4.09
N LEU A 692 14.35 30.45 -3.97
CA LEU A 692 13.52 29.64 -4.88
C LEU A 692 12.89 30.52 -5.95
N LEU A 693 13.21 30.28 -7.21
CA LEU A 693 12.70 31.03 -8.36
C LEU A 693 11.97 30.08 -9.30
N LEU A 694 10.71 30.36 -9.61
CA LEU A 694 9.94 29.59 -10.58
C LEU A 694 10.52 29.82 -11.99
N GLN A 695 10.96 28.75 -12.63
CA GLN A 695 11.47 28.80 -14.01
C GLN A 695 10.36 28.48 -15.00
N ASP A 696 9.62 27.38 -14.79
CA ASP A 696 8.55 26.93 -15.67
C ASP A 696 7.51 26.10 -14.95
N SER A 697 6.27 26.09 -15.45
CA SER A 697 5.25 25.15 -15.05
C SER A 697 4.47 24.71 -16.29
N GLN A 698 4.29 23.40 -16.46
CA GLN A 698 3.61 22.84 -17.61
C GLN A 698 2.77 21.63 -17.25
N PRO A 699 1.59 21.44 -17.88
CA PRO A 699 0.81 20.24 -17.68
C PRO A 699 1.54 19.02 -18.25
N LYS A 700 1.56 17.92 -17.49
CA LYS A 700 2.09 16.65 -17.98
C LYS A 700 1.17 16.07 -19.05
N PRO A 701 1.68 15.67 -20.22
CA PRO A 701 0.87 15.01 -21.25
C PRO A 701 0.19 13.74 -20.74
N ALA A 702 -1.07 13.53 -21.14
CA ALA A 702 -1.88 12.39 -20.69
C ALA A 702 -1.30 11.02 -21.10
N SER A 703 -0.52 10.96 -22.18
CA SER A 703 0.17 9.76 -22.66
C SER A 703 1.35 9.32 -21.78
N LEU A 704 1.83 10.21 -20.88
CA LEU A 704 2.98 9.96 -20.01
C LEU A 704 2.49 9.52 -18.62
N LEU A 705 3.20 8.55 -18.04
CA LEU A 705 2.88 8.00 -16.72
C LEU A 705 3.42 8.90 -15.61
N SER A 706 4.72 9.13 -15.61
CA SER A 706 5.42 9.90 -14.57
C SER A 706 6.72 10.48 -15.09
N LEU A 707 7.17 11.55 -14.43
CA LEU A 707 8.51 12.08 -14.61
C LEU A 707 9.53 11.08 -14.02
N LEU A 708 10.64 10.86 -14.71
CA LEU A 708 11.71 9.95 -14.32
C LEU A 708 12.99 10.70 -13.90
N ALA A 709 13.33 11.76 -14.63
CA ALA A 709 14.54 12.53 -14.37
C ALA A 709 14.52 13.90 -15.08
N LEU A 710 15.44 14.75 -14.65
CA LEU A 710 15.84 15.97 -15.32
C LEU A 710 17.33 15.89 -15.65
N ASP A 711 17.68 16.00 -16.91
CA ASP A 711 19.06 16.08 -17.39
C ASP A 711 19.07 16.99 -18.62
N THR A 712 19.42 18.24 -18.39
CA THR A 712 19.34 19.30 -19.37
C THR A 712 20.05 18.89 -20.68
N PRO A 713 19.40 19.04 -21.86
CA PRO A 713 18.21 19.87 -22.11
C PRO A 713 16.85 19.14 -22.02
N TYR A 714 16.75 17.97 -21.39
CA TYR A 714 15.55 17.13 -21.45
C TYR A 714 14.96 16.82 -20.08
N TYR A 715 13.63 16.75 -20.07
CA TYR A 715 12.87 15.95 -19.13
C TYR A 715 12.75 14.51 -19.65
N TYR A 716 12.90 13.53 -18.78
CA TYR A 716 12.70 12.12 -19.08
C TYR A 716 11.42 11.63 -18.43
N TYR A 717 10.57 10.99 -19.23
CA TYR A 717 9.27 10.49 -18.79
C TYR A 717 9.11 9.01 -19.09
N ILE A 718 8.36 8.32 -18.23
CA ILE A 718 7.91 6.97 -18.47
C ILE A 718 6.60 7.02 -19.24
N CYS A 719 6.47 6.24 -20.31
CA CYS A 719 5.25 6.14 -21.11
C CYS A 719 4.20 5.29 -20.43
N LYS A 720 2.92 5.60 -20.66
CA LYS A 720 1.82 4.71 -20.28
C LYS A 720 1.79 3.49 -21.21
N LEU A 721 1.68 2.29 -20.62
CA LEU A 721 1.40 1.08 -21.36
C LEU A 721 -0.11 0.96 -21.61
N LEU A 722 -0.51 0.73 -22.86
CA LEU A 722 -1.89 0.43 -23.22
C LEU A 722 -2.02 -1.06 -23.53
N PHE A 723 -3.00 -1.70 -22.90
CA PHE A 723 -3.37 -3.08 -23.21
C PHE A 723 -4.27 -3.09 -24.46
N ARG A 724 -3.83 -3.68 -25.57
CA ARG A 724 -4.67 -3.97 -26.75
C ARG A 724 -4.73 -5.48 -27.00
N ARG A 725 -5.81 -5.95 -27.67
CA ARG A 725 -5.92 -7.36 -28.08
C ARG A 725 -4.67 -7.81 -28.85
N GLY A 726 -3.85 -8.66 -28.22
CA GLY A 726 -2.60 -9.16 -28.80
C GLY A 726 -1.30 -8.75 -28.10
N GLY A 727 -1.37 -7.99 -26.97
CA GLY A 727 -0.20 -7.65 -26.15
C GLY A 727 -0.14 -6.19 -25.71
N LEU A 728 0.92 -5.88 -24.95
CA LEU A 728 1.23 -4.54 -24.50
C LEU A 728 1.69 -3.66 -25.68
N VAL A 729 1.02 -2.54 -25.91
CA VAL A 729 1.34 -1.59 -26.99
C VAL A 729 1.52 -0.20 -26.39
N LEU A 730 2.55 0.53 -26.86
CA LEU A 730 2.72 1.95 -26.58
C LEU A 730 1.72 2.79 -27.38
N PRO A 731 1.20 3.90 -26.85
CA PRO A 731 0.43 4.84 -27.62
C PRO A 731 1.32 5.47 -28.71
N ASP A 732 0.79 5.56 -29.94
CA ASP A 732 1.44 6.33 -31.01
C ASP A 732 1.48 7.82 -30.59
N LEU A 733 2.69 8.30 -30.39
CA LEU A 733 2.96 9.72 -30.12
C LEU A 733 3.21 10.38 -31.47
N GLY A 734 2.24 11.11 -31.99
CA GLY A 734 2.45 12.03 -33.11
C GLY A 734 3.45 13.13 -32.74
N GLU A 735 4.05 13.78 -33.72
CA GLU A 735 5.04 14.86 -33.53
C GLU A 735 4.50 16.02 -32.65
N ASP A 736 3.19 16.19 -32.56
CA ASP A 736 2.52 17.20 -31.72
C ASP A 736 1.85 16.63 -30.45
N GLY A 737 2.05 15.35 -30.12
CA GLY A 737 1.49 14.72 -28.92
C GLY A 737 -0.01 14.40 -28.97
N GLU A 738 -0.68 14.52 -30.10
CA GLU A 738 -2.06 14.07 -30.30
C GLU A 738 -2.12 12.62 -30.82
N GLN A 739 -3.13 11.86 -30.39
CA GLN A 739 -3.35 10.49 -30.85
C GLN A 739 -3.71 10.48 -32.35
N VAL A 740 -2.82 9.95 -33.18
CA VAL A 740 -3.12 9.69 -34.58
C VAL A 740 -3.60 8.25 -34.73
N VAL A 741 -4.82 8.08 -35.21
CA VAL A 741 -5.37 6.78 -35.60
C VAL A 741 -4.79 6.40 -36.95
N SER A 742 -3.71 5.60 -36.95
CA SER A 742 -3.14 5.07 -38.19
C SER A 742 -3.84 3.77 -38.65
N THR A 743 -4.23 3.74 -39.91
CA THR A 743 -4.71 2.54 -40.61
C THR A 743 -3.55 1.53 -40.82
N PRO A 744 -3.80 0.22 -40.74
CA PRO A 744 -2.76 -0.79 -40.79
C PRO A 744 -2.17 -0.94 -42.21
N THR A 745 -0.93 -0.57 -42.39
CA THR A 745 -0.12 -0.98 -43.54
C THR A 745 0.69 -2.22 -43.18
N THR A 746 0.44 -3.28 -43.89
CA THR A 746 1.05 -4.60 -43.75
C THR A 746 2.49 -4.64 -44.26
N THR A 747 3.46 -4.73 -43.35
CA THR A 747 4.76 -5.37 -43.58
C THR A 747 5.24 -6.03 -42.29
N PRO A 748 5.72 -7.29 -42.27
CA PRO A 748 6.20 -7.92 -41.05
C PRO A 748 7.61 -7.41 -40.72
N GLN A 749 7.71 -6.44 -39.83
CA GLN A 749 8.97 -6.08 -39.17
C GLN A 749 9.02 -6.81 -37.83
N VAL A 750 10.19 -7.39 -37.52
CA VAL A 750 10.57 -7.95 -36.22
C VAL A 750 10.17 -6.96 -35.11
N PRO A 751 9.44 -7.38 -34.07
CA PRO A 751 9.01 -6.46 -33.02
C PRO A 751 10.24 -5.94 -32.28
N SER A 752 10.64 -4.70 -32.56
CA SER A 752 11.55 -3.96 -31.69
C SER A 752 10.89 -3.77 -30.32
N SER A 753 11.64 -4.05 -29.25
CA SER A 753 11.16 -3.86 -27.90
C SER A 753 10.63 -2.41 -27.70
N PRO A 754 9.46 -2.24 -27.05
CA PRO A 754 8.85 -0.93 -26.94
C PRO A 754 9.71 0.03 -26.11
N GLN A 755 9.93 1.22 -26.64
CA GLN A 755 10.67 2.28 -25.93
C GLN A 755 9.80 2.87 -24.80
N MET A 756 10.13 2.54 -23.55
CA MET A 756 9.36 2.91 -22.37
C MET A 756 9.66 4.31 -21.84
N VAL A 757 10.77 4.88 -22.23
CA VAL A 757 11.22 6.20 -21.76
C VAL A 757 11.33 7.14 -22.94
N VAL A 758 10.66 8.27 -22.83
CA VAL A 758 10.73 9.36 -23.82
C VAL A 758 11.32 10.60 -23.19
N ARG A 759 12.02 11.39 -23.98
CA ARG A 759 12.57 12.68 -23.58
C ARG A 759 11.81 13.81 -24.25
N ARG A 760 11.62 14.91 -23.51
CA ARG A 760 11.04 16.16 -24.01
C ARG A 760 11.95 17.31 -23.65
N ALA A 761 12.21 18.17 -24.60
CA ALA A 761 13.03 19.35 -24.35
C ALA A 761 12.36 20.29 -23.33
N LEU A 762 13.20 20.90 -22.46
CA LEU A 762 12.74 22.03 -21.67
C LEU A 762 12.31 23.15 -22.63
N ARG A 763 11.34 23.98 -22.24
CA ARG A 763 10.79 25.06 -23.04
C ARG A 763 11.89 25.94 -23.66
N ASP A 764 12.91 26.31 -22.88
CA ASP A 764 13.97 27.20 -23.31
C ASP A 764 14.97 26.54 -24.28
N PHE A 765 14.90 25.22 -24.45
CA PHE A 765 15.79 24.44 -25.32
C PHE A 765 15.12 23.88 -26.56
N VAL A 766 13.86 24.16 -26.80
CA VAL A 766 13.15 23.70 -28.00
C VAL A 766 13.84 24.23 -29.25
N GLY A 767 14.30 23.31 -30.11
CA GLY A 767 15.11 23.61 -31.30
C GLY A 767 16.59 23.79 -31.04
N LEU A 768 17.04 23.67 -29.79
CA LEU A 768 18.47 23.77 -29.39
C LEU A 768 18.96 22.49 -28.70
N GLU A 769 18.23 21.37 -28.83
CA GLU A 769 18.49 20.14 -28.09
C GLU A 769 19.85 19.51 -28.40
N SER A 770 20.33 19.70 -29.65
CA SER A 770 21.61 19.14 -30.11
C SER A 770 22.78 20.13 -30.01
N CYS A 771 22.59 21.29 -29.36
CA CYS A 771 23.61 22.26 -29.21
C CYS A 771 24.77 21.81 -28.32
N GLU A 772 25.95 22.42 -28.51
CA GLU A 772 27.11 22.15 -27.68
C GLU A 772 26.90 22.59 -26.22
N LYS A 773 27.71 22.01 -25.31
CA LYS A 773 27.63 22.28 -23.87
C LYS A 773 27.70 23.78 -23.56
N GLN A 774 28.61 24.51 -24.23
CA GLN A 774 28.76 25.95 -24.00
C GLN A 774 27.50 26.75 -24.36
N THR A 775 26.79 26.35 -25.42
CA THR A 775 25.50 26.95 -25.79
C THR A 775 24.41 26.63 -24.78
N ARG A 776 24.38 25.40 -24.28
CA ARG A 776 23.45 25.00 -23.20
C ARG A 776 23.67 25.79 -21.92
N ASP A 777 24.92 25.92 -21.49
CA ASP A 777 25.30 26.69 -20.30
C ASP A 777 24.93 28.18 -20.46
N ALA A 778 25.17 28.74 -21.65
CA ALA A 778 24.80 30.11 -21.97
C ALA A 778 23.27 30.31 -21.97
N MET A 779 22.53 29.35 -22.48
CA MET A 779 21.05 29.38 -22.47
C MET A 779 20.47 29.27 -21.06
N LEU A 780 21.03 28.38 -20.24
CA LEU A 780 20.65 28.29 -18.80
C LEU A 780 20.92 29.58 -18.05
N ASN A 781 22.09 30.17 -18.26
CA ASN A 781 22.43 31.46 -17.65
C ASN A 781 21.52 32.58 -18.15
N PHE A 782 21.19 32.61 -19.44
CA PHE A 782 20.22 33.55 -19.98
C PHE A 782 18.86 33.41 -19.32
N SER A 783 18.33 32.20 -19.23
CA SER A 783 17.06 31.92 -18.56
C SER A 783 17.07 32.32 -17.07
N PHE A 784 18.16 32.01 -16.37
CA PHE A 784 18.36 32.38 -14.97
C PHE A 784 18.37 33.90 -14.76
N TYR A 785 19.17 34.61 -15.53
CA TYR A 785 19.30 36.08 -15.40
C TYR A 785 18.01 36.81 -15.80
N LEU A 786 17.27 36.29 -16.76
CA LEU A 786 15.91 36.79 -17.04
C LEU A 786 14.99 36.62 -15.87
N THR A 787 15.05 35.47 -15.19
CA THR A 787 14.18 35.17 -14.08
C THR A 787 14.42 36.07 -12.85
N ILE A 788 15.68 36.47 -12.62
CA ILE A 788 16.03 37.42 -11.56
C ILE A 788 15.91 38.88 -11.99
N GLY A 789 15.66 39.14 -13.28
CA GLY A 789 15.52 40.51 -13.80
C GLY A 789 16.86 41.21 -14.13
N ASP A 790 18.00 40.52 -14.15
CA ASP A 790 19.30 41.07 -14.51
C ASP A 790 19.47 41.02 -16.04
N MET A 791 18.99 42.08 -16.67
CA MET A 791 18.99 42.19 -18.12
C MET A 791 20.37 42.33 -18.71
N ASP A 792 21.38 42.91 -17.99
CA ASP A 792 22.75 43.08 -18.45
C ASP A 792 23.49 41.75 -18.55
N GLU A 793 23.36 40.88 -17.50
CA GLU A 793 23.95 39.55 -17.53
C GLU A 793 23.20 38.61 -18.51
N ALA A 794 21.88 38.73 -18.62
CA ALA A 794 21.10 38.01 -19.62
C ALA A 794 21.60 38.36 -21.06
N PHE A 795 21.82 39.64 -21.34
CA PHE A 795 22.32 40.08 -22.63
C PHE A 795 23.78 39.58 -22.93
N LYS A 796 24.62 39.50 -21.90
CA LYS A 796 25.97 38.92 -22.03
C LYS A 796 25.90 37.44 -22.36
N ALA A 797 25.03 36.69 -21.70
CA ALA A 797 24.84 35.27 -21.94
C ALA A 797 24.34 34.97 -23.36
N ILE A 798 23.37 35.73 -23.89
CA ILE A 798 22.86 35.53 -25.24
C ILE A 798 23.89 35.90 -26.35
N LYS A 799 24.81 36.85 -26.09
CA LYS A 799 25.90 37.17 -27.00
C LYS A 799 26.86 35.99 -27.20
N LEU A 800 27.03 35.14 -26.20
CA LEU A 800 27.86 33.94 -26.33
C LEU A 800 27.22 32.93 -27.30
N ILE A 801 25.90 32.82 -27.31
CA ILE A 801 25.16 31.95 -28.23
C ILE A 801 25.34 32.45 -29.70
N LYS A 802 25.21 33.75 -29.95
CA LYS A 802 25.29 34.32 -31.31
C LYS A 802 26.69 34.23 -31.95
N ARG A 803 27.75 34.19 -31.17
CA ARG A 803 29.12 34.07 -31.71
C ARG A 803 29.46 32.69 -32.26
N GLN A 804 28.69 31.67 -31.91
CA GLN A 804 28.92 30.29 -32.36
C GLN A 804 28.09 29.91 -33.59
N GLY A 805 27.08 30.69 -33.94
CA GLY A 805 26.21 30.45 -35.11
C GLY A 805 26.55 31.23 -36.37
N SER A 806 27.73 31.85 -36.44
CA SER A 806 28.23 32.60 -37.63
C SER A 806 29.40 31.90 -38.34
#